data_c4fd870052c186ff88706686db0557a3
#
_entry.id   c4fd870052c186ff88706686db0557a3
#
_cell.length_a   1.000
_cell.length_b   1.000
_cell.length_c   1.000
_cell.angle_alpha   90.00
_cell.angle_beta   90.00
_cell.angle_gamma   90.00
#
_symmetry.space_group_name_H-M   'P 1'
#
loop_
_entity.id
_entity.type
_entity.pdbx_description
1 polymer ?
#
loop_
_entity_poly.entity_id
_entity_poly.type
_entity_poly.pdbx_seq_one_letter_code
_entity_poly.pdbx_strand_id
1 'polypeptide(L)'
;MQSYEISAEESSLTQKFRNFDTKSKVLTLGKSQTSLDFLSLNRNFAAQSVEKMSEEKTEYRYLHQINSPVDLRKLRVEELSDVCEELRHDIIHELSVNPGHLASSLGVVELTVALHYVFDTPYDRIVWDVGHQAYGHKILTGRRDQFCTNRKLGGLRPFPFTTESEYDTFTCGHASNSISAALGMAVAARLNDEPRQVVAVIGDGAMSGGLSFEGINNAASTPNNMLIILNDNNMSIDNSVGGMRQYLLRLTTNTTYNNLRYRASRKLFDWGILNEKRRKSIIRFNNSMKSLLTRQQNMFEGMDIRYFGPTDGHDVVELVRVLKAIKEMKGPKLLHIHTVKGKGYAPAEENATVWHAPGKFDEDTGLRIDDKPTQACPPRFQDVFGETLLELAQQNPHIVGVTPAMPTGCSMNIMMHALPERTFDVGIAEGHAVTFSGGMAKDGLIPFCNIYSSFMQRAYDNIIHDAAIMRLNMVLCLDRAGLVGEDGPTHHGAFDLAFLRPIPNLTIASPYDETELRRLMFTAQQADMGTFVIRYPRGRGTVVDWRCQLESVPVGKGRKLRDGDKIAVLSLGPIGTEVAKAIDGLSEEMQPHVAHYDIRFLKPLDHDIMEEVAQRFQHVITVEDGVISGGLGSAVLEFMADNGYALTVHRIGIPDSFIEHGTVAQLREICKMDAANIQRTILEHL
;
A
#
# COMPACT_ATOMS: atom_id res chain seq x y z
N MET A 1 39.20 26.04 20.64
CA MET A 1 38.96 26.95 21.77
C MET A 1 38.31 28.21 21.23
N GLN A 2 37.00 28.29 21.29
CA GLN A 2 36.20 29.52 21.36
C GLN A 2 34.83 29.07 21.89
N SER A 3 34.61 29.38 23.13
CA SER A 3 33.36 29.25 23.86
C SER A 3 32.44 30.39 23.45
N TYR A 4 31.22 30.07 23.04
CA TYR A 4 30.12 31.04 22.90
C TYR A 4 29.23 30.88 24.14
N GLU A 5 29.23 31.91 24.98
CA GLU A 5 28.24 32.16 26.02
C GLU A 5 26.90 32.49 25.37
N ILE A 6 25.85 31.75 25.70
CA ILE A 6 24.45 32.10 25.41
C ILE A 6 23.89 32.72 26.65
N SER A 7 23.67 34.04 26.58
CA SER A 7 23.15 34.90 27.66
C SER A 7 21.63 34.79 27.81
N ALA A 8 21.20 34.99 29.01
CA ALA A 8 19.88 35.01 29.62
C ALA A 8 18.81 35.88 28.90
N GLU A 9 18.21 35.39 27.83
CA GLU A 9 16.99 35.98 27.23
C GLU A 9 15.78 35.02 27.12
N GLU A 10 15.89 33.78 27.59
CA GLU A 10 14.77 32.83 27.55
C GLU A 10 13.75 32.94 28.70
N SER A 11 13.97 33.83 29.68
CA SER A 11 13.03 33.97 30.82
C SER A 11 11.87 34.97 30.56
N SER A 12 11.89 35.73 29.49
CA SER A 12 10.86 36.77 29.23
C SER A 12 9.71 36.32 28.28
N LEU A 13 9.88 35.22 27.60
CA LEU A 13 8.85 34.70 26.64
C LEU A 13 7.79 33.80 27.30
N THR A 14 8.12 33.18 28.44
CA THR A 14 7.18 32.28 29.14
C THR A 14 6.17 33.05 30.00
N GLN A 15 6.41 34.31 30.28
CA GLN A 15 5.51 35.14 31.10
C GLN A 15 4.52 35.97 30.26
N LYS A 16 4.72 36.09 28.94
CA LYS A 16 3.81 36.79 28.04
C LYS A 16 2.64 35.94 27.52
N PHE A 17 2.68 34.63 27.69
CA PHE A 17 1.60 33.73 27.24
C PHE A 17 0.52 33.45 28.31
N ARG A 18 0.61 33.98 29.50
CA ARG A 18 -0.40 33.79 30.58
C ARG A 18 -1.46 34.90 30.68
N ASN A 19 -1.39 35.95 29.89
CA ASN A 19 -2.32 37.09 29.97
C ASN A 19 -3.12 37.39 28.68
N PHE A 20 -3.34 36.39 27.84
CA PHE A 20 -4.20 36.55 26.64
C PHE A 20 -5.43 35.61 26.68
N ASP A 21 -6.07 35.54 27.82
CA ASP A 21 -7.36 34.88 27.93
C ASP A 21 -8.32 35.83 28.63
N THR A 22 -9.00 36.65 27.86
CA THR A 22 -10.29 37.30 28.15
C THR A 22 -10.60 38.51 27.24
N LYS A 23 -10.52 38.41 25.92
CA LYS A 23 -11.24 39.36 25.02
C LYS A 23 -11.20 38.96 23.55
N SER A 24 -11.69 37.77 23.19
CA SER A 24 -12.15 37.48 21.84
C SER A 24 -13.25 36.41 21.84
N LYS A 25 -14.28 36.65 22.62
CA LYS A 25 -15.59 36.03 22.38
C LYS A 25 -16.36 37.00 21.52
N VAL A 26 -16.41 36.75 20.24
CA VAL A 26 -17.38 37.08 19.20
C VAL A 26 -16.59 37.09 17.87
N LEU A 27 -16.50 35.93 17.18
CA LEU A 27 -16.32 35.75 15.73
C LEU A 27 -15.73 34.36 15.33
N THR A 28 -16.09 33.30 16.09
CA THR A 28 -15.73 31.92 15.66
C THR A 28 -16.85 30.91 15.97
N LEU A 29 -18.09 31.30 15.65
CA LEU A 29 -19.24 30.39 15.70
C LEU A 29 -19.72 30.13 14.27
N GLY A 30 -18.91 29.44 13.46
CA GLY A 30 -19.30 29.12 12.09
C GLY A 30 -18.56 27.96 11.44
N LYS A 31 -17.49 27.42 12.06
CA LYS A 31 -16.69 26.35 11.43
C LYS A 31 -16.45 25.09 12.26
N SER A 32 -16.88 25.02 13.50
CA SER A 32 -16.65 23.84 14.37
C SER A 32 -17.87 22.95 14.57
N GLN A 33 -19.07 23.40 14.25
CA GLN A 33 -20.27 22.58 14.41
C GLN A 33 -20.47 21.55 13.31
N THR A 34 -20.08 21.84 12.07
CA THR A 34 -20.25 20.92 10.94
C THR A 34 -19.31 19.70 11.00
N SER A 35 -18.13 19.79 11.60
CA SER A 35 -17.21 18.65 11.72
C SER A 35 -17.55 17.74 12.92
N LEU A 36 -18.12 18.30 13.99
CA LEU A 36 -18.57 17.54 15.15
C LEU A 36 -19.89 16.81 14.88
N ASP A 37 -20.81 17.42 14.12
CA ASP A 37 -22.04 16.78 13.70
C ASP A 37 -21.80 15.65 12.70
N PHE A 38 -20.79 15.78 11.83
CA PHE A 38 -20.42 14.71 10.88
C PHE A 38 -19.78 13.51 11.60
N LEU A 39 -18.98 13.74 12.62
CA LEU A 39 -18.39 12.66 13.45
C LEU A 39 -19.43 11.98 14.33
N SER A 40 -20.45 12.70 14.80
CA SER A 40 -21.55 12.14 15.59
C SER A 40 -22.55 11.34 14.74
N LEU A 41 -22.84 11.78 13.52
CA LEU A 41 -23.66 11.04 12.55
C LEU A 41 -22.99 9.74 12.11
N ASN A 42 -21.69 9.76 11.84
CA ASN A 42 -20.93 8.56 11.47
C ASN A 42 -20.81 7.54 12.62
N ARG A 43 -20.69 8.00 13.87
CA ARG A 43 -20.73 7.10 15.05
C ARG A 43 -22.09 6.43 15.23
N ASN A 44 -23.18 7.12 14.94
CA ASN A 44 -24.53 6.55 15.03
C ASN A 44 -24.83 5.57 13.90
N PHE A 45 -24.30 5.77 12.68
CA PHE A 45 -24.40 4.81 11.59
C PHE A 45 -23.60 3.53 11.85
N ALA A 46 -22.38 3.67 12.40
CA ALA A 46 -21.56 2.52 12.80
C ALA A 46 -22.23 1.74 13.95
N ALA A 47 -22.82 2.43 14.94
CA ALA A 47 -23.53 1.79 16.05
C ALA A 47 -24.78 1.02 15.59
N GLN A 48 -25.57 1.57 14.65
CA GLN A 48 -26.74 0.89 14.08
C GLN A 48 -26.39 -0.32 13.20
N SER A 49 -25.21 -0.30 12.56
CA SER A 49 -24.71 -1.45 11.80
C SER A 49 -24.26 -2.59 12.71
N VAL A 50 -23.72 -2.28 13.88
CA VAL A 50 -23.31 -3.26 14.89
C VAL A 50 -24.53 -3.94 15.55
N GLU A 51 -25.62 -3.20 15.82
CA GLU A 51 -26.83 -3.78 16.40
C GLU A 51 -27.57 -4.77 15.48
N LYS A 52 -27.49 -4.59 14.15
CA LYS A 52 -28.15 -5.46 13.18
C LYS A 52 -27.40 -6.76 12.85
N MET A 53 -26.10 -6.85 13.19
CA MET A 53 -25.26 -8.02 12.92
C MET A 53 -24.99 -8.91 14.15
N SER A 54 -25.74 -8.70 15.25
CA SER A 54 -25.53 -9.43 16.51
C SER A 54 -26.28 -10.77 16.63
N GLU A 55 -26.86 -11.29 15.56
CA GLU A 55 -27.53 -12.59 15.56
C GLU A 55 -26.58 -13.68 15.03
N GLU A 56 -26.15 -14.54 15.93
CA GLU A 56 -25.23 -15.70 15.86
C GLU A 56 -23.74 -15.38 16.10
N LYS A 57 -23.40 -14.95 17.32
CA LYS A 57 -22.00 -14.97 17.77
C LYS A 57 -21.63 -16.41 18.15
N THR A 58 -20.69 -17.00 17.41
CA THR A 58 -20.03 -18.23 17.83
C THR A 58 -19.45 -18.04 19.23
N GLU A 59 -19.84 -18.90 20.19
CA GLU A 59 -19.44 -18.76 21.59
C GLU A 59 -18.03 -19.37 21.76
N TYR A 60 -16.98 -18.51 21.61
CA TYR A 60 -15.61 -18.91 21.84
C TYR A 60 -15.31 -19.06 23.33
N ARG A 61 -14.52 -20.07 23.69
CA ARG A 61 -14.14 -20.32 25.08
C ARG A 61 -13.13 -19.33 25.62
N TYR A 62 -12.15 -18.94 24.82
CA TYR A 62 -11.03 -18.08 25.23
C TYR A 62 -11.09 -16.68 24.60
N LEU A 63 -11.33 -16.61 23.29
CA LEU A 63 -11.21 -15.37 22.54
C LEU A 63 -12.15 -14.26 23.04
N HIS A 64 -13.36 -14.62 23.50
CA HIS A 64 -14.31 -13.64 24.05
C HIS A 64 -13.85 -13.02 25.37
N GLN A 65 -12.91 -13.65 26.11
CA GLN A 65 -12.33 -13.14 27.36
C GLN A 65 -11.06 -12.29 27.12
N ILE A 66 -10.53 -12.29 25.88
CA ILE A 66 -9.30 -11.57 25.54
C ILE A 66 -9.69 -10.22 24.95
N ASN A 67 -9.66 -9.17 25.78
CA ASN A 67 -9.88 -7.80 25.35
C ASN A 67 -8.55 -7.02 25.14
N SER A 68 -7.45 -7.59 25.63
CA SER A 68 -6.11 -7.02 25.49
C SER A 68 -5.03 -8.10 25.61
N PRO A 69 -3.79 -7.83 25.19
CA PRO A 69 -2.67 -8.75 25.41
C PRO A 69 -2.44 -9.10 26.90
N VAL A 70 -2.88 -8.26 27.82
CA VAL A 70 -2.80 -8.56 29.26
C VAL A 70 -3.68 -9.77 29.63
N ASP A 71 -4.84 -9.89 29.00
CA ASP A 71 -5.74 -11.04 29.25
C ASP A 71 -5.17 -12.32 28.64
N LEU A 72 -4.61 -12.22 27.44
CA LEU A 72 -3.93 -13.33 26.78
C LEU A 72 -2.79 -13.89 27.64
N ARG A 73 -2.00 -13.04 28.28
CA ARG A 73 -0.87 -13.42 29.14
C ARG A 73 -1.29 -14.11 30.45
N LYS A 74 -2.57 -14.09 30.83
CA LYS A 74 -3.09 -14.85 31.98
C LYS A 74 -3.30 -16.32 31.70
N LEU A 75 -3.38 -16.70 30.44
CA LEU A 75 -3.58 -18.09 30.01
C LEU A 75 -2.30 -18.90 30.16
N ARG A 76 -2.45 -20.21 30.31
CA ARG A 76 -1.34 -21.15 30.28
C ARG A 76 -0.88 -21.35 28.83
N VAL A 77 0.40 -21.68 28.66
CA VAL A 77 0.99 -21.85 27.32
C VAL A 77 0.28 -22.92 26.51
N GLU A 78 -0.20 -23.99 27.17
CA GLU A 78 -0.93 -25.11 26.57
C GLU A 78 -2.31 -24.70 26.01
N GLU A 79 -2.91 -23.62 26.52
CA GLU A 79 -4.21 -23.12 26.09
C GLU A 79 -4.11 -22.22 24.85
N LEU A 80 -2.90 -21.81 24.46
CA LEU A 80 -2.68 -20.91 23.35
C LEU A 80 -3.02 -21.54 21.99
N SER A 81 -2.93 -22.86 21.86
CA SER A 81 -3.34 -23.56 20.65
C SER A 81 -4.84 -23.41 20.37
N ASP A 82 -5.66 -23.53 21.44
CA ASP A 82 -7.11 -23.32 21.32
C ASP A 82 -7.43 -21.86 20.96
N VAL A 83 -6.69 -20.89 21.54
CA VAL A 83 -6.82 -19.46 21.17
C VAL A 83 -6.49 -19.25 19.70
N CYS A 84 -5.46 -19.92 19.15
CA CYS A 84 -5.12 -19.83 17.73
C CYS A 84 -6.23 -20.37 16.83
N GLU A 85 -6.87 -21.49 17.22
CA GLU A 85 -7.98 -22.07 16.46
C GLU A 85 -9.21 -21.13 16.46
N GLU A 86 -9.58 -20.60 17.62
CA GLU A 86 -10.69 -19.66 17.76
C GLU A 86 -10.42 -18.37 16.97
N LEU A 87 -9.21 -17.81 17.05
CA LEU A 87 -8.81 -16.61 16.32
C LEU A 87 -8.83 -16.84 14.79
N ARG A 88 -8.39 -18.00 14.34
CA ARG A 88 -8.44 -18.38 12.93
C ARG A 88 -9.86 -18.45 12.42
N HIS A 89 -10.74 -19.12 13.18
CA HIS A 89 -12.16 -19.23 12.85
C HIS A 89 -12.83 -17.85 12.79
N ASP A 90 -12.58 -16.99 13.76
CA ASP A 90 -13.11 -15.61 13.81
C ASP A 90 -12.67 -14.79 12.58
N ILE A 91 -11.39 -14.89 12.18
CA ILE A 91 -10.87 -14.23 10.97
C ILE A 91 -11.57 -14.76 9.71
N ILE A 92 -11.78 -16.08 9.57
CA ILE A 92 -12.44 -16.67 8.40
C ILE A 92 -13.88 -16.20 8.33
N HIS A 93 -14.61 -16.29 9.43
CA HIS A 93 -16.01 -15.89 9.55
C HIS A 93 -16.19 -14.41 9.17
N GLU A 94 -15.47 -13.51 9.82
CA GLU A 94 -15.59 -12.07 9.58
C GLU A 94 -15.22 -11.67 8.13
N LEU A 95 -14.19 -12.30 7.56
CA LEU A 95 -13.75 -11.98 6.20
C LEU A 95 -14.58 -12.66 5.10
N SER A 96 -15.38 -13.66 5.43
CA SER A 96 -16.35 -14.25 4.50
C SER A 96 -17.43 -13.23 4.11
N VAL A 97 -17.86 -12.43 5.08
CA VAL A 97 -18.91 -11.40 4.94
C VAL A 97 -18.32 -10.03 4.60
N ASN A 98 -17.22 -9.65 5.25
CA ASN A 98 -16.55 -8.37 5.09
C ASN A 98 -15.13 -8.56 4.53
N PRO A 99 -14.94 -8.62 3.20
CA PRO A 99 -13.71 -9.05 2.56
C PRO A 99 -12.47 -8.24 2.92
N GLY A 100 -11.33 -8.94 3.08
CA GLY A 100 -10.04 -8.35 3.38
C GLY A 100 -8.88 -9.28 3.02
N HIS A 101 -7.70 -9.07 3.64
CA HIS A 101 -6.48 -9.85 3.43
C HIS A 101 -6.51 -11.16 4.24
N LEU A 102 -7.14 -12.20 3.70
CA LEU A 102 -7.41 -13.45 4.41
C LEU A 102 -6.15 -14.31 4.58
N ALA A 103 -5.59 -14.81 3.46
CA ALA A 103 -4.53 -15.82 3.52
C ALA A 103 -3.27 -15.34 4.25
N SER A 104 -2.96 -14.06 4.16
CA SER A 104 -1.81 -13.46 4.86
C SER A 104 -2.01 -13.44 6.37
N SER A 105 -3.22 -13.15 6.85
CA SER A 105 -3.55 -13.13 8.28
C SER A 105 -3.62 -14.54 8.86
N LEU A 106 -4.17 -15.52 8.12
CA LEU A 106 -4.20 -16.92 8.54
C LEU A 106 -2.80 -17.54 8.69
N GLY A 107 -1.85 -17.12 7.86
CA GLY A 107 -0.47 -17.61 7.90
C GLY A 107 0.34 -17.20 9.13
N VAL A 108 -0.15 -16.26 9.95
CA VAL A 108 0.60 -15.71 11.10
C VAL A 108 -0.21 -15.69 12.41
N VAL A 109 -1.26 -16.49 12.51
CA VAL A 109 -2.11 -16.56 13.71
C VAL A 109 -1.26 -16.95 14.93
N GLU A 110 -0.51 -18.04 14.86
CA GLU A 110 0.33 -18.55 15.95
C GLU A 110 1.45 -17.56 16.31
N LEU A 111 2.08 -16.95 15.30
CA LEU A 111 3.07 -15.90 15.52
C LEU A 111 2.47 -14.70 16.25
N THR A 112 1.28 -14.25 15.86
CA THR A 112 0.61 -13.11 16.47
C THR A 112 0.28 -13.36 17.94
N VAL A 113 -0.29 -14.54 18.24
CA VAL A 113 -0.56 -14.97 19.62
C VAL A 113 0.73 -15.04 20.44
N ALA A 114 1.79 -15.69 19.90
CA ALA A 114 3.08 -15.80 20.58
C ALA A 114 3.74 -14.45 20.87
N LEU A 115 3.65 -13.49 19.94
CA LEU A 115 4.18 -12.14 20.08
C LEU A 115 3.51 -11.41 21.23
N HIS A 116 2.17 -11.36 21.25
CA HIS A 116 1.42 -10.67 22.31
C HIS A 116 1.47 -11.40 23.65
N TYR A 117 1.78 -12.69 23.65
CA TYR A 117 2.01 -13.46 24.88
C TYR A 117 3.38 -13.19 25.51
N VAL A 118 4.44 -13.00 24.68
CA VAL A 118 5.83 -12.86 25.15
C VAL A 118 6.25 -11.43 25.39
N PHE A 119 5.83 -10.50 24.52
CA PHE A 119 6.20 -9.10 24.57
C PHE A 119 5.15 -8.28 25.33
N ASP A 120 5.61 -7.34 26.14
CA ASP A 120 4.75 -6.47 26.95
C ASP A 120 4.24 -5.28 26.13
N THR A 121 3.41 -5.58 25.10
CA THR A 121 2.78 -4.53 24.27
C THR A 121 1.70 -3.79 25.07
N PRO A 122 1.54 -2.46 24.87
CA PRO A 122 2.18 -1.61 23.87
C PRO A 122 3.55 -1.03 24.29
N TYR A 123 4.06 -1.33 25.51
CA TYR A 123 5.38 -0.84 25.96
C TYR A 123 6.49 -1.38 25.04
N ASP A 124 6.57 -2.70 24.85
CA ASP A 124 7.37 -3.32 23.80
C ASP A 124 6.73 -3.00 22.42
N ARG A 125 7.54 -2.76 21.40
CA ARG A 125 7.09 -2.31 20.10
C ARG A 125 7.10 -3.43 19.06
N ILE A 126 5.97 -3.64 18.36
CA ILE A 126 5.88 -4.55 17.22
C ILE A 126 5.59 -3.72 15.97
N VAL A 127 6.48 -3.79 14.98
CA VAL A 127 6.33 -3.12 13.68
C VAL A 127 6.02 -4.17 12.63
N TRP A 128 4.82 -4.14 12.08
CA TRP A 128 4.39 -5.02 11.01
C TRP A 128 4.81 -4.46 9.66
N ASP A 129 5.49 -5.25 8.82
CA ASP A 129 5.78 -4.87 7.44
C ASP A 129 4.52 -5.03 6.58
N VAL A 130 4.19 -4.06 5.73
CA VAL A 130 2.91 -3.97 4.99
C VAL A 130 1.68 -3.89 5.92
N GLY A 131 1.54 -4.80 6.88
CA GLY A 131 0.43 -4.86 7.82
C GLY A 131 -0.82 -5.62 7.33
N HIS A 132 -0.79 -6.21 6.13
CA HIS A 132 -1.88 -7.03 5.59
C HIS A 132 -2.07 -8.36 6.34
N GLN A 133 -1.14 -8.75 7.18
CA GLN A 133 -1.19 -9.94 8.06
C GLN A 133 -1.63 -9.59 9.50
N ALA A 134 -2.01 -8.34 9.80
CA ALA A 134 -2.20 -7.88 11.16
C ALA A 134 -3.66 -7.95 11.68
N TYR A 135 -4.54 -8.75 11.09
CA TYR A 135 -5.92 -8.84 11.57
C TYR A 135 -6.02 -9.50 12.94
N GLY A 136 -5.29 -10.60 13.17
CA GLY A 136 -5.18 -11.18 14.49
C GLY A 136 -4.62 -10.21 15.55
N HIS A 137 -3.67 -9.35 15.18
CA HIS A 137 -3.19 -8.28 16.03
C HIS A 137 -4.32 -7.31 16.43
N LYS A 138 -5.15 -6.87 15.49
CA LYS A 138 -6.29 -5.99 15.78
C LYS A 138 -7.29 -6.64 16.75
N ILE A 139 -7.64 -7.90 16.48
CA ILE A 139 -8.59 -8.66 17.30
C ILE A 139 -8.07 -8.82 18.74
N LEU A 140 -6.80 -9.20 18.93
CA LEU A 140 -6.20 -9.42 20.25
C LEU A 140 -5.89 -8.11 21.01
N THR A 141 -5.98 -6.97 20.37
CA THR A 141 -5.70 -5.65 20.95
C THR A 141 -6.94 -4.77 21.12
N GLY A 142 -8.09 -5.39 21.41
CA GLY A 142 -9.31 -4.72 21.84
C GLY A 142 -10.24 -4.24 20.70
N ARG A 143 -10.01 -4.67 19.45
CA ARG A 143 -10.82 -4.26 18.28
C ARG A 143 -11.70 -5.38 17.74
N ARG A 144 -11.81 -6.53 18.43
CA ARG A 144 -12.61 -7.67 18.00
C ARG A 144 -14.05 -7.29 17.72
N ASP A 145 -14.74 -6.65 18.66
CA ASP A 145 -16.17 -6.32 18.53
C ASP A 145 -16.47 -5.29 17.43
N GLN A 146 -15.43 -4.57 16.97
CA GLN A 146 -15.51 -3.61 15.87
C GLN A 146 -14.99 -4.20 14.55
N PHE A 147 -14.47 -5.45 14.54
CA PHE A 147 -13.77 -5.98 13.37
C PHE A 147 -14.68 -6.15 12.15
N CYS A 148 -15.98 -6.35 12.35
CA CYS A 148 -17.01 -6.32 11.30
C CYS A 148 -17.08 -4.98 10.53
N THR A 149 -16.48 -3.91 11.05
CA THR A 149 -16.39 -2.60 10.38
C THR A 149 -15.08 -2.40 9.64
N ASN A 150 -14.16 -3.38 9.64
CA ASN A 150 -12.86 -3.27 9.01
C ASN A 150 -12.99 -2.92 7.51
N ARG A 151 -12.23 -1.94 7.02
CA ARG A 151 -12.25 -1.45 5.63
C ARG A 151 -13.52 -0.71 5.19
N LYS A 152 -14.51 -0.51 6.09
CA LYS A 152 -15.71 0.29 5.83
C LYS A 152 -15.50 1.73 6.28
N LEU A 153 -16.10 2.67 5.58
CA LEU A 153 -16.03 4.10 5.92
C LEU A 153 -16.45 4.34 7.37
N GLY A 154 -15.59 5.03 8.13
CA GLY A 154 -15.80 5.30 9.55
C GLY A 154 -15.54 4.12 10.49
N GLY A 155 -15.22 2.93 9.95
CA GLY A 155 -14.85 1.74 10.70
C GLY A 155 -13.34 1.57 10.88
N LEU A 156 -12.91 0.34 11.21
CA LEU A 156 -11.50 0.02 11.36
C LEU A 156 -10.76 0.12 10.03
N ARG A 157 -9.53 0.61 10.09
CA ARG A 157 -8.64 0.74 8.94
C ARG A 157 -8.13 -0.60 8.44
N PRO A 158 -7.78 -0.72 7.14
CA PRO A 158 -7.30 -1.98 6.56
C PRO A 158 -5.96 -2.46 7.14
N PHE A 159 -5.12 -1.53 7.60
CA PHE A 159 -3.79 -1.77 8.13
C PHE A 159 -3.64 -1.15 9.53
N PRO A 160 -2.65 -1.58 10.34
CA PRO A 160 -2.29 -0.89 11.58
C PRO A 160 -2.01 0.59 11.33
N PHE A 161 -2.57 1.45 12.19
CA PHE A 161 -2.43 2.89 12.05
C PHE A 161 -2.33 3.56 13.42
N THR A 162 -1.30 4.37 13.62
CA THR A 162 -0.92 4.92 14.94
C THR A 162 -2.00 5.75 15.64
N THR A 163 -3.00 6.25 14.90
CA THR A 163 -4.14 6.97 15.49
C THR A 163 -5.35 6.06 15.77
N GLU A 164 -5.32 4.80 15.35
CA GLU A 164 -6.40 3.84 15.60
C GLU A 164 -6.23 3.14 16.96
N SER A 165 -5.00 2.77 17.31
CA SER A 165 -4.70 2.05 18.54
C SER A 165 -3.28 2.36 19.04
N GLU A 166 -3.10 2.40 20.38
CA GLU A 166 -1.77 2.50 21.01
C GLU A 166 -0.87 1.28 20.71
N TYR A 167 -1.47 0.15 20.33
CA TYR A 167 -0.74 -1.05 19.93
C TYR A 167 -0.21 -0.97 18.49
N ASP A 168 -0.73 -0.07 17.68
CA ASP A 168 -0.30 0.15 16.30
C ASP A 168 0.93 1.06 16.29
N THR A 169 2.08 0.47 16.52
CA THR A 169 3.36 1.17 16.76
C THR A 169 3.80 2.06 15.61
N PHE A 170 3.52 1.65 14.37
CA PHE A 170 3.89 2.35 13.15
C PHE A 170 2.81 2.17 12.09
N THR A 171 2.51 3.23 11.34
CA THR A 171 1.54 3.17 10.24
C THR A 171 2.06 2.25 9.13
N CYS A 172 1.24 1.27 8.75
CA CYS A 172 1.57 0.25 7.76
C CYS A 172 0.85 0.52 6.43
N GLY A 173 1.16 -0.28 5.41
CA GLY A 173 0.58 -0.22 4.06
C GLY A 173 1.61 -0.49 2.97
N HIS A 174 2.84 0.00 3.13
CA HIS A 174 3.94 -0.19 2.18
C HIS A 174 4.97 -1.19 2.70
N ALA A 175 5.53 -2.01 1.80
CA ALA A 175 6.49 -3.05 2.14
C ALA A 175 7.90 -2.52 2.45
N SER A 176 8.70 -3.34 3.13
CA SER A 176 10.15 -3.19 3.32
C SER A 176 10.61 -2.09 4.29
N ASN A 177 9.69 -1.40 4.98
CA ASN A 177 10.04 -0.28 5.88
C ASN A 177 10.17 -0.68 7.36
N SER A 178 9.68 -1.87 7.74
CA SER A 178 9.59 -2.28 9.15
C SER A 178 10.94 -2.36 9.86
N ILE A 179 11.99 -2.86 9.18
CA ILE A 179 13.32 -3.01 9.75
C ILE A 179 13.92 -1.64 10.07
N SER A 180 13.85 -0.69 9.15
CA SER A 180 14.36 0.67 9.35
C SER A 180 13.60 1.41 10.46
N ALA A 181 12.26 1.29 10.49
CA ALA A 181 11.44 1.89 11.54
C ALA A 181 11.76 1.28 12.92
N ALA A 182 11.82 -0.05 13.02
CA ALA A 182 12.16 -0.75 14.25
C ALA A 182 13.58 -0.43 14.74
N LEU A 183 14.55 -0.32 13.82
CA LEU A 183 15.91 0.10 14.18
C LEU A 183 15.92 1.49 14.80
N GLY A 184 15.23 2.45 14.19
CA GLY A 184 15.09 3.80 14.73
C GLY A 184 14.50 3.81 16.14
N MET A 185 13.44 3.02 16.37
CA MET A 185 12.82 2.87 17.69
C MET A 185 13.74 2.20 18.74
N ALA A 186 14.50 1.17 18.31
CA ALA A 186 15.45 0.49 19.19
C ALA A 186 16.63 1.41 19.59
N VAL A 187 17.08 2.25 18.67
CA VAL A 187 18.10 3.28 18.95
C VAL A 187 17.55 4.33 19.89
N ALA A 188 16.33 4.82 19.66
CA ALA A 188 15.67 5.79 20.55
C ALA A 188 15.48 5.23 21.97
N ALA A 189 15.00 3.99 22.09
CA ALA A 189 14.86 3.31 23.38
C ALA A 189 16.20 3.23 24.13
N ARG A 190 17.29 2.90 23.44
CA ARG A 190 18.63 2.86 24.02
C ARG A 190 19.13 4.24 24.46
N LEU A 191 18.88 5.28 23.69
CA LEU A 191 19.31 6.66 24.00
C LEU A 191 18.52 7.25 25.16
N ASN A 192 17.27 6.83 25.33
CA ASN A 192 16.39 7.23 26.44
C ASN A 192 16.53 6.33 27.67
N ASP A 193 17.47 5.37 27.67
CA ASP A 193 17.63 4.37 28.75
C ASP A 193 16.34 3.56 29.03
N GLU A 194 15.50 3.35 28.01
CA GLU A 194 14.27 2.56 28.11
C GLU A 194 14.56 1.09 27.77
N PRO A 195 14.34 0.13 28.68
CA PRO A 195 14.66 -1.29 28.45
C PRO A 195 13.60 -2.03 27.60
N ARG A 196 12.89 -1.33 26.70
CA ARG A 196 11.86 -1.94 25.84
C ARG A 196 12.46 -2.78 24.73
N GLN A 197 11.72 -3.80 24.33
CA GLN A 197 12.03 -4.60 23.15
C GLN A 197 11.37 -4.00 21.90
N VAL A 198 12.03 -4.15 20.75
CA VAL A 198 11.49 -3.73 19.46
C VAL A 198 11.59 -4.89 18.49
N VAL A 199 10.47 -5.24 17.89
CA VAL A 199 10.32 -6.37 16.96
C VAL A 199 9.84 -5.86 15.61
N ALA A 200 10.55 -6.21 14.53
CA ALA A 200 10.09 -6.04 13.14
C ALA A 200 9.61 -7.38 12.61
N VAL A 201 8.38 -7.46 12.10
CA VAL A 201 7.83 -8.65 11.43
C VAL A 201 7.77 -8.37 9.94
N ILE A 202 8.56 -9.10 9.16
CA ILE A 202 8.70 -8.91 7.71
C ILE A 202 8.53 -10.23 6.96
N GLY A 203 7.79 -10.21 5.84
CA GLY A 203 7.66 -11.35 4.94
C GLY A 203 8.84 -11.49 3.99
N ASP A 204 9.06 -12.70 3.47
CA ASP A 204 10.12 -13.01 2.50
C ASP A 204 10.01 -12.17 1.22
N GLY A 205 8.80 -11.91 0.73
CA GLY A 205 8.55 -11.00 -0.40
C GLY A 205 9.00 -9.57 -0.10
N ALA A 206 8.61 -9.00 1.06
CA ALA A 206 9.00 -7.66 1.47
C ALA A 206 10.51 -7.53 1.78
N MET A 207 11.15 -8.63 2.18
CA MET A 207 12.61 -8.69 2.39
C MET A 207 13.39 -8.46 1.09
N SER A 208 12.80 -8.67 -0.08
CA SER A 208 13.46 -8.42 -1.38
C SER A 208 13.61 -6.93 -1.73
N GLY A 209 12.90 -6.03 -1.07
CA GLY A 209 12.98 -4.59 -1.32
C GLY A 209 14.28 -3.95 -0.82
N GLY A 210 14.79 -2.95 -1.53
CA GLY A 210 16.09 -2.30 -1.23
C GLY A 210 16.16 -1.74 0.19
N LEU A 211 15.11 -1.07 0.65
CA LEU A 211 15.06 -0.45 1.99
C LEU A 211 15.24 -1.48 3.12
N SER A 212 14.79 -2.74 2.95
CA SER A 212 15.02 -3.79 3.95
C SER A 212 16.49 -4.17 4.05
N PHE A 213 17.23 -4.21 2.92
CA PHE A 213 18.68 -4.42 2.90
C PHE A 213 19.45 -3.27 3.53
N GLU A 214 19.04 -2.02 3.26
CA GLU A 214 19.61 -0.82 3.91
C GLU A 214 19.40 -0.88 5.42
N GLY A 215 18.20 -1.26 5.86
CA GLY A 215 17.85 -1.45 7.27
C GLY A 215 18.70 -2.53 7.95
N ILE A 216 18.88 -3.69 7.31
CA ILE A 216 19.71 -4.80 7.79
C ILE A 216 21.19 -4.36 7.88
N ASN A 217 21.71 -3.75 6.83
CA ASN A 217 23.08 -3.27 6.79
C ASN A 217 23.37 -2.27 7.93
N ASN A 218 22.45 -1.36 8.19
CA ASN A 218 22.60 -0.39 9.28
C ASN A 218 22.40 -1.04 10.67
N ALA A 219 21.47 -1.98 10.81
CA ALA A 219 21.24 -2.71 12.06
C ALA A 219 22.48 -3.49 12.52
N ALA A 220 23.27 -3.99 11.57
CA ALA A 220 24.51 -4.71 11.83
C ALA A 220 25.58 -3.84 12.49
N SER A 221 25.67 -2.57 12.13
CA SER A 221 26.70 -1.61 12.60
C SER A 221 26.24 -0.69 13.74
N THR A 222 24.94 -0.49 13.90
CA THR A 222 24.37 0.39 14.92
C THR A 222 24.06 -0.39 16.20
N PRO A 223 24.51 0.04 17.38
CA PRO A 223 24.18 -0.63 18.65
C PRO A 223 22.66 -0.65 18.90
N ASN A 224 22.07 -1.83 18.93
CA ASN A 224 20.64 -2.06 19.14
C ASN A 224 20.37 -3.46 19.71
N ASN A 225 19.13 -3.70 20.16
CA ASN A 225 18.64 -5.00 20.64
C ASN A 225 17.43 -5.50 19.85
N MET A 226 17.17 -4.96 18.66
CA MET A 226 15.99 -5.32 17.87
C MET A 226 15.96 -6.80 17.50
N LEU A 227 14.75 -7.30 17.36
CA LEU A 227 14.47 -8.62 16.80
C LEU A 227 13.80 -8.45 15.44
N ILE A 228 14.38 -9.02 14.40
CA ILE A 228 13.75 -9.17 13.09
C ILE A 228 13.13 -10.57 13.03
N ILE A 229 11.85 -10.66 12.74
CA ILE A 229 11.16 -11.94 12.46
C ILE A 229 10.93 -12.01 10.95
N LEU A 230 11.66 -12.90 10.29
CA LEU A 230 11.47 -13.20 8.88
C LEU A 230 10.43 -14.31 8.75
N ASN A 231 9.26 -13.95 8.29
CA ASN A 231 8.16 -14.87 7.98
C ASN A 231 8.30 -15.36 6.54
N ASP A 232 8.81 -16.57 6.38
CA ASP A 232 9.07 -17.21 5.08
C ASP A 232 7.94 -18.20 4.75
N ASN A 233 7.15 -17.84 3.73
CA ASN A 233 6.12 -18.71 3.17
C ASN A 233 6.26 -18.89 1.65
N ASN A 234 7.37 -18.43 1.06
CA ASN A 234 7.67 -18.44 -0.37
C ASN A 234 6.65 -17.67 -1.24
N MET A 235 5.91 -16.74 -0.66
CA MET A 235 4.84 -16.00 -1.34
C MET A 235 4.93 -14.50 -1.04
N SER A 236 4.76 -13.69 -2.08
CA SER A 236 4.32 -12.30 -1.97
C SER A 236 2.80 -12.21 -2.21
N ILE A 237 2.31 -11.36 -3.10
CA ILE A 237 0.92 -11.50 -3.61
C ILE A 237 0.88 -12.74 -4.49
N ASP A 238 1.75 -12.80 -5.48
CA ASP A 238 2.07 -13.98 -6.29
C ASP A 238 3.28 -14.73 -5.69
N ASN A 239 3.82 -15.72 -6.38
CA ASN A 239 5.01 -16.43 -5.93
C ASN A 239 6.20 -15.45 -5.82
N SER A 240 6.94 -15.51 -4.71
CA SER A 240 8.16 -14.74 -4.55
C SER A 240 9.17 -15.08 -5.65
N VAL A 241 9.93 -14.10 -6.12
CA VAL A 241 10.91 -14.24 -7.22
C VAL A 241 12.32 -13.88 -6.77
N GLY A 242 13.31 -14.20 -7.61
CA GLY A 242 14.70 -13.75 -7.47
C GLY A 242 15.59 -14.64 -6.60
N GLY A 243 16.84 -14.19 -6.44
CA GLY A 243 17.91 -14.94 -5.76
C GLY A 243 17.68 -15.10 -4.26
N MET A 244 17.02 -14.14 -3.60
CA MET A 244 16.69 -14.22 -2.17
C MET A 244 15.75 -15.40 -1.89
N ARG A 245 14.70 -15.58 -2.68
CA ARG A 245 13.81 -16.75 -2.58
C ARG A 245 14.57 -18.06 -2.68
N GLN A 246 15.44 -18.19 -3.69
CA GLN A 246 16.24 -19.41 -3.85
C GLN A 246 17.18 -19.64 -2.66
N TYR A 247 17.74 -18.57 -2.11
CA TYR A 247 18.60 -18.63 -0.93
C TYR A 247 17.82 -19.10 0.31
N LEU A 248 16.64 -18.54 0.59
CA LEU A 248 15.78 -18.92 1.71
C LEU A 248 15.30 -20.38 1.56
N LEU A 249 14.88 -20.76 0.35
CA LEU A 249 14.47 -22.14 0.06
C LEU A 249 15.61 -23.15 0.37
N ARG A 250 16.87 -22.83 0.04
CA ARG A 250 18.01 -23.68 0.40
C ARG A 250 18.22 -23.78 1.91
N LEU A 251 17.95 -22.71 2.67
CA LEU A 251 18.03 -22.73 4.13
C LEU A 251 16.96 -23.62 4.76
N THR A 252 15.73 -23.60 4.21
CA THR A 252 14.60 -24.38 4.73
C THR A 252 14.65 -25.84 4.31
N THR A 253 15.14 -26.16 3.11
CA THR A 253 15.15 -27.55 2.56
C THR A 253 16.35 -28.39 2.94
N ASN A 254 17.38 -27.83 3.60
CA ASN A 254 18.54 -28.59 4.01
C ASN A 254 18.26 -29.48 5.24
N THR A 255 17.63 -30.62 4.99
CA THR A 255 17.14 -31.57 6.01
C THR A 255 18.25 -32.11 6.92
N THR A 256 19.47 -32.31 6.41
CA THR A 256 20.62 -32.82 7.19
C THR A 256 21.05 -31.81 8.25
N TYR A 257 21.12 -30.53 7.87
CA TYR A 257 21.46 -29.43 8.79
C TYR A 257 20.37 -29.22 9.84
N ASN A 258 19.12 -29.18 9.41
CA ASN A 258 17.96 -28.95 10.27
C ASN A 258 17.78 -30.08 11.29
N ASN A 259 17.89 -31.34 10.88
CA ASN A 259 17.77 -32.52 11.77
C ASN A 259 18.92 -32.61 12.79
N LEU A 260 20.17 -32.33 12.37
CA LEU A 260 21.31 -32.36 13.28
C LEU A 260 21.20 -31.25 14.34
N ARG A 261 20.76 -30.08 13.94
CA ARG A 261 20.56 -28.91 14.81
C ARG A 261 19.41 -29.12 15.80
N TYR A 262 18.28 -29.64 15.33
CA TYR A 262 17.11 -29.95 16.17
C TYR A 262 17.46 -30.98 17.24
N ARG A 263 18.16 -32.06 16.86
CA ARG A 263 18.62 -33.09 17.79
C ARG A 263 19.66 -32.58 18.77
N ALA A 264 20.58 -31.72 18.35
CA ALA A 264 21.59 -31.14 19.22
C ALA A 264 20.99 -30.12 20.21
N SER A 265 20.07 -29.27 19.78
CA SER A 265 19.40 -28.30 20.67
C SER A 265 18.53 -28.99 21.70
N ARG A 266 17.78 -30.01 21.32
CA ARG A 266 16.91 -30.80 22.22
C ARG A 266 17.74 -31.55 23.26
N LYS A 267 18.82 -32.25 22.88
CA LYS A 267 19.70 -32.97 23.83
C LYS A 267 20.43 -32.03 24.81
N LEU A 268 20.84 -30.85 24.39
CA LEU A 268 21.48 -29.87 25.26
C LEU A 268 20.50 -29.25 26.28
N PHE A 269 19.23 -29.18 25.92
CA PHE A 269 18.16 -28.70 26.79
C PHE A 269 17.73 -29.78 27.84
N ASP A 270 17.59 -31.01 27.39
CA ASP A 270 17.16 -32.14 28.24
C ASP A 270 18.22 -32.52 29.31
N TRP A 271 19.46 -32.14 29.12
CA TRP A 271 20.56 -32.47 30.05
C TRP A 271 20.78 -31.46 31.17
N GLY A 272 19.98 -30.40 31.31
CA GLY A 272 20.00 -29.49 32.45
C GLY A 272 21.34 -28.83 32.77
N ILE A 273 22.34 -28.88 31.87
CA ILE A 273 23.74 -28.47 32.12
C ILE A 273 23.98 -27.01 31.73
N LEU A 274 23.15 -26.07 32.19
CA LEU A 274 23.34 -24.66 31.82
C LEU A 274 23.52 -23.75 33.04
N ASN A 275 24.80 -23.61 33.47
CA ASN A 275 25.26 -22.50 34.29
C ASN A 275 25.73 -21.36 33.33
N GLU A 276 25.39 -20.08 33.62
CA GLU A 276 25.57 -18.94 32.68
C GLU A 276 26.96 -18.75 32.08
N LYS A 277 28.02 -19.08 32.85
CA LYS A 277 29.40 -19.02 32.36
C LYS A 277 29.73 -20.07 31.32
N ARG A 278 29.16 -21.26 31.38
CA ARG A 278 29.35 -22.34 30.39
C ARG A 278 28.52 -22.12 29.14
N ARG A 279 27.36 -21.45 29.26
CA ARG A 279 26.50 -21.07 28.15
C ARG A 279 27.24 -20.23 27.07
N LYS A 280 28.04 -19.23 27.48
CA LYS A 280 28.85 -18.42 26.55
C LYS A 280 29.91 -19.24 25.78
N SER A 281 30.54 -20.20 26.44
CA SER A 281 31.54 -21.08 25.83
C SER A 281 30.90 -22.10 24.88
N ILE A 282 29.73 -22.64 25.21
CA ILE A 282 28.99 -23.58 24.36
C ILE A 282 28.44 -22.87 23.11
N ILE A 283 27.96 -21.65 23.23
CA ILE A 283 27.51 -20.84 22.08
C ILE A 283 28.69 -20.52 21.15
N ARG A 284 29.86 -20.13 21.69
CA ARG A 284 31.07 -19.92 20.90
C ARG A 284 31.57 -21.22 20.25
N PHE A 285 31.56 -22.31 20.96
CA PHE A 285 31.97 -23.62 20.46
C PHE A 285 31.01 -24.13 19.37
N ASN A 286 29.68 -23.94 19.54
CA ASN A 286 28.69 -24.29 18.54
C ASN A 286 28.82 -23.44 17.26
N ASN A 287 29.11 -22.14 17.40
CA ASN A 287 29.37 -21.25 16.27
C ASN A 287 30.70 -21.61 15.55
N SER A 288 31.73 -21.98 16.31
CA SER A 288 33.01 -22.45 15.73
C SER A 288 32.91 -23.82 15.08
N MET A 289 32.12 -24.75 15.64
CA MET A 289 31.78 -26.03 15.00
C MET A 289 30.90 -25.88 13.77
N LYS A 290 29.96 -24.90 13.77
CA LYS A 290 29.17 -24.55 12.60
C LYS A 290 30.06 -24.09 11.43
N SER A 291 31.01 -23.21 11.68
CA SER A 291 31.91 -22.69 10.64
C SER A 291 32.86 -23.77 10.08
N LEU A 292 33.20 -24.78 10.87
CA LEU A 292 34.02 -25.92 10.46
C LEU A 292 33.25 -27.00 9.69
N LEU A 293 31.97 -27.21 10.01
CA LEU A 293 31.16 -28.28 9.40
C LEU A 293 30.35 -27.82 8.18
N THR A 294 30.02 -26.53 8.08
CA THR A 294 29.21 -25.96 6.98
C THR A 294 29.98 -24.89 6.25
N ARG A 295 31.08 -24.92 5.82
CA ARG A 295 31.85 -23.93 4.98
C ARG A 295 31.08 -22.70 4.43
N GLN A 296 29.84 -22.45 4.88
CA GLN A 296 28.96 -21.33 4.47
C GLN A 296 28.34 -20.68 5.70
N GLN A 297 28.83 -19.50 6.06
CA GLN A 297 28.08 -18.55 6.90
C GLN A 297 26.83 -18.15 6.12
N ASN A 298 25.67 -18.06 6.77
CA ASN A 298 24.53 -17.46 6.14
C ASN A 298 24.73 -15.93 6.02
N MET A 299 24.03 -15.30 5.08
CA MET A 299 24.18 -13.87 4.75
C MET A 299 24.03 -12.98 6.01
N PHE A 300 23.10 -13.31 6.91
CA PHE A 300 22.84 -12.51 8.11
C PHE A 300 23.97 -12.64 9.15
N GLU A 301 24.47 -13.85 9.37
CA GLU A 301 25.60 -14.10 10.25
C GLU A 301 26.89 -13.45 9.70
N GLY A 302 27.03 -13.38 8.36
CA GLY A 302 28.12 -12.65 7.70
C GLY A 302 28.11 -11.15 7.95
N MET A 303 26.95 -10.59 8.32
CA MET A 303 26.76 -9.19 8.71
C MET A 303 26.67 -8.99 10.23
N ASP A 304 27.14 -9.94 11.06
CA ASP A 304 27.08 -9.89 12.53
C ASP A 304 25.65 -9.83 13.14
N ILE A 305 24.62 -10.23 12.38
CA ILE A 305 23.26 -10.41 12.89
C ILE A 305 23.09 -11.86 13.34
N ARG A 306 22.70 -12.04 14.60
CA ARG A 306 22.47 -13.41 15.12
C ARG A 306 21.25 -14.04 14.47
N TYR A 307 21.46 -15.13 13.77
CA TYR A 307 20.43 -15.86 13.07
C TYR A 307 19.92 -17.06 13.87
N PHE A 308 18.59 -17.19 13.99
CA PHE A 308 17.86 -18.32 14.58
C PHE A 308 16.85 -18.85 13.58
N GLY A 309 16.66 -20.14 13.53
CA GLY A 309 15.69 -20.76 12.64
C GLY A 309 16.37 -21.60 11.52
N PRO A 310 15.65 -22.05 10.50
CA PRO A 310 14.19 -21.95 10.42
C PRO A 310 13.47 -22.71 11.53
N THR A 311 12.38 -22.13 12.04
CA THR A 311 11.50 -22.70 13.08
C THR A 311 10.09 -22.82 12.50
N ASP A 312 9.32 -23.83 12.90
CA ASP A 312 7.91 -23.94 12.52
C ASP A 312 7.13 -22.74 13.06
N GLY A 313 6.52 -21.97 12.17
CA GLY A 313 5.72 -20.79 12.50
C GLY A 313 4.29 -21.13 12.93
N HIS A 314 3.89 -22.41 12.90
CA HIS A 314 2.56 -22.87 13.29
C HIS A 314 2.55 -23.65 14.62
N ASP A 315 3.69 -23.75 15.30
CA ASP A 315 3.77 -24.26 16.68
C ASP A 315 3.86 -23.09 17.67
N VAL A 316 2.71 -22.65 18.19
CA VAL A 316 2.63 -21.51 19.12
C VAL A 316 3.42 -21.75 20.42
N VAL A 317 3.44 -22.99 20.91
CA VAL A 317 4.16 -23.37 22.14
C VAL A 317 5.67 -23.25 21.93
N GLU A 318 6.17 -23.77 20.81
CA GLU A 318 7.58 -23.64 20.42
C GLU A 318 7.96 -22.19 20.16
N LEU A 319 7.09 -21.42 19.44
CA LEU A 319 7.32 -19.98 19.20
C LEU A 319 7.46 -19.22 20.53
N VAL A 320 6.57 -19.43 21.49
CA VAL A 320 6.66 -18.80 22.84
C VAL A 320 7.98 -19.15 23.51
N ARG A 321 8.39 -20.43 23.45
CA ARG A 321 9.65 -20.88 24.04
C ARG A 321 10.86 -20.20 23.40
N VAL A 322 10.90 -20.14 22.08
CA VAL A 322 12.00 -19.52 21.31
C VAL A 322 12.05 -18.02 21.54
N LEU A 323 10.90 -17.34 21.46
CA LEU A 323 10.82 -15.88 21.65
C LEU A 323 11.25 -15.47 23.06
N LYS A 324 10.82 -16.19 24.13
CA LYS A 324 11.30 -15.98 25.51
C LYS A 324 12.82 -16.12 25.62
N ALA A 325 13.41 -17.10 24.95
CA ALA A 325 14.86 -17.31 24.98
C ALA A 325 15.63 -16.23 24.23
N ILE A 326 15.10 -15.74 23.10
CA ILE A 326 15.74 -14.72 22.26
C ILE A 326 15.58 -13.30 22.86
N LYS A 327 14.43 -13.02 23.50
CA LYS A 327 14.11 -11.71 24.09
C LYS A 327 15.25 -11.18 24.97
N GLU A 328 15.84 -12.02 25.80
CA GLU A 328 16.88 -11.66 26.76
C GLU A 328 18.30 -11.50 26.13
N MET A 329 18.45 -11.79 24.86
CA MET A 329 19.75 -11.72 24.19
C MET A 329 20.05 -10.30 23.70
N LYS A 330 21.29 -9.85 23.89
CA LYS A 330 21.76 -8.53 23.42
C LYS A 330 22.21 -8.56 21.96
N GLY A 331 22.11 -7.43 21.30
CA GLY A 331 22.51 -7.22 19.91
C GLY A 331 21.42 -7.57 18.90
N PRO A 332 21.56 -7.19 17.61
CA PRO A 332 20.60 -7.46 16.58
C PRO A 332 20.42 -8.97 16.34
N LYS A 333 19.17 -9.38 16.16
CA LYS A 333 18.76 -10.79 16.02
C LYS A 333 17.77 -10.94 14.90
N LEU A 334 17.87 -12.05 14.17
CA LEU A 334 16.87 -12.47 13.19
C LEU A 334 16.36 -13.86 13.53
N LEU A 335 15.06 -13.97 13.70
CA LEU A 335 14.35 -15.24 13.81
C LEU A 335 13.69 -15.55 12.47
N HIS A 336 14.11 -16.60 11.80
CA HIS A 336 13.52 -17.11 10.58
C HIS A 336 12.47 -18.16 10.95
N ILE A 337 11.21 -17.90 10.60
CA ILE A 337 10.11 -18.84 10.76
C ILE A 337 9.61 -19.27 9.38
N HIS A 338 9.18 -20.52 9.27
CA HIS A 338 8.53 -21.06 8.09
C HIS A 338 7.03 -21.18 8.35
N THR A 339 6.20 -20.62 7.46
CA THR A 339 4.74 -20.65 7.56
C THR A 339 4.09 -21.07 6.25
N VAL A 340 2.79 -21.37 6.32
CA VAL A 340 1.94 -21.63 5.16
C VAL A 340 0.92 -20.51 5.05
N LYS A 341 0.95 -19.77 3.94
CA LYS A 341 -0.03 -18.72 3.67
C LYS A 341 -1.41 -19.33 3.49
N GLY A 342 -2.40 -18.86 4.27
CA GLY A 342 -3.76 -19.43 4.27
C GLY A 342 -3.96 -20.60 5.24
N LYS A 343 -3.02 -20.86 6.15
CA LYS A 343 -3.01 -21.98 7.09
C LYS A 343 -4.33 -22.20 7.82
N GLY A 344 -4.81 -23.46 7.80
CA GLY A 344 -6.05 -23.88 8.46
C GLY A 344 -7.33 -23.61 7.66
N TYR A 345 -7.19 -23.14 6.40
CA TYR A 345 -8.30 -23.01 5.46
C TYR A 345 -7.91 -23.61 4.10
N ALA A 346 -8.36 -24.82 3.82
CA ALA A 346 -7.92 -25.60 2.66
C ALA A 346 -7.96 -24.83 1.32
N PRO A 347 -9.05 -24.10 0.98
CA PRO A 347 -9.06 -23.33 -0.27
C PRO A 347 -7.94 -22.28 -0.35
N ALA A 348 -7.57 -21.66 0.79
CA ALA A 348 -6.51 -20.66 0.83
C ALA A 348 -5.11 -21.27 0.81
N GLU A 349 -4.91 -22.46 1.37
CA GLU A 349 -3.65 -23.20 1.27
C GLU A 349 -3.39 -23.67 -0.17
N GLU A 350 -4.44 -24.10 -0.90
CA GLU A 350 -4.33 -24.59 -2.28
C GLU A 350 -4.04 -23.45 -3.28
N ASN A 351 -4.62 -22.26 -3.06
CA ASN A 351 -4.45 -21.12 -3.99
C ASN A 351 -4.30 -19.80 -3.24
N ALA A 352 -3.16 -19.62 -2.60
CA ALA A 352 -2.86 -18.46 -1.76
C ALA A 352 -2.89 -17.11 -2.50
N THR A 353 -2.69 -17.09 -3.82
CA THR A 353 -2.80 -15.87 -4.66
C THR A 353 -4.24 -15.40 -4.75
N VAL A 354 -5.17 -16.28 -5.09
CA VAL A 354 -6.61 -15.96 -5.17
C VAL A 354 -7.15 -15.56 -3.80
N TRP A 355 -6.71 -16.27 -2.75
CA TRP A 355 -7.14 -16.08 -1.38
C TRP A 355 -6.36 -14.98 -0.63
N HIS A 356 -5.49 -14.27 -1.30
CA HIS A 356 -4.87 -13.07 -0.72
C HIS A 356 -5.93 -12.02 -0.35
N ALA A 357 -6.87 -11.75 -1.28
CA ALA A 357 -8.04 -10.89 -1.08
C ALA A 357 -9.23 -11.45 -1.89
N PRO A 358 -9.92 -12.49 -1.38
CA PRO A 358 -10.81 -13.34 -2.17
C PRO A 358 -12.14 -12.68 -2.59
N GLY A 359 -12.53 -11.54 -2.03
CA GLY A 359 -13.90 -11.05 -2.09
C GLY A 359 -14.79 -11.77 -1.07
N LYS A 360 -16.11 -11.73 -1.25
CA LYS A 360 -17.05 -12.50 -0.41
C LYS A 360 -17.01 -13.98 -0.77
N PHE A 361 -17.17 -14.83 0.22
CA PHE A 361 -17.18 -16.28 0.03
C PHE A 361 -18.03 -16.97 1.10
N ASP A 362 -18.45 -18.17 0.82
CA ASP A 362 -19.09 -19.07 1.77
C ASP A 362 -17.99 -19.78 2.59
N GLU A 363 -18.02 -19.62 3.92
CA GLU A 363 -16.94 -20.10 4.80
C GLU A 363 -16.82 -21.62 4.87
N ASP A 364 -17.94 -22.36 4.73
CA ASP A 364 -17.97 -23.81 4.81
C ASP A 364 -17.48 -24.47 3.52
N THR A 365 -17.90 -23.94 2.37
CA THR A 365 -17.63 -24.55 1.07
C THR A 365 -16.41 -23.96 0.38
N GLY A 366 -15.96 -22.76 0.77
CA GLY A 366 -14.92 -22.03 0.08
C GLY A 366 -15.36 -21.49 -1.29
N LEU A 367 -16.65 -21.50 -1.61
CA LEU A 367 -17.16 -20.97 -2.86
C LEU A 367 -17.16 -19.43 -2.78
N ARG A 368 -16.45 -18.80 -3.71
CA ARG A 368 -16.46 -17.34 -3.82
C ARG A 368 -17.79 -16.88 -4.38
N ILE A 369 -18.39 -15.92 -3.70
CA ILE A 369 -19.61 -15.26 -4.15
C ILE A 369 -19.21 -14.20 -5.16
N ASP A 370 -19.07 -14.62 -6.42
CA ASP A 370 -18.78 -13.70 -7.51
C ASP A 370 -20.03 -12.89 -7.83
N ASP A 371 -19.94 -11.57 -7.72
CA ASP A 371 -20.87 -10.66 -8.38
C ASP A 371 -20.62 -10.71 -9.90
N LYS A 372 -20.82 -11.89 -10.53
CA LYS A 372 -20.77 -11.97 -11.99
C LYS A 372 -21.97 -11.21 -12.52
N PRO A 373 -21.75 -10.12 -13.24
CA PRO A 373 -22.86 -9.39 -13.82
C PRO A 373 -23.59 -10.31 -14.81
N THR A 374 -24.90 -10.39 -14.68
CA THR A 374 -25.78 -11.17 -15.56
C THR A 374 -25.84 -10.60 -16.98
N GLN A 375 -25.31 -9.41 -17.19
CA GLN A 375 -25.23 -8.72 -18.48
C GLN A 375 -23.77 -8.36 -18.81
N ALA A 376 -23.49 -8.13 -20.10
CA ALA A 376 -22.20 -7.63 -20.54
C ALA A 376 -21.85 -6.32 -19.79
N CYS A 377 -20.72 -6.29 -19.11
CA CYS A 377 -20.27 -5.13 -18.35
C CYS A 377 -18.90 -4.65 -18.86
N PRO A 378 -18.57 -3.37 -18.69
CA PRO A 378 -17.26 -2.85 -19.01
C PRO A 378 -16.14 -3.64 -18.31
N PRO A 379 -14.99 -3.85 -18.93
CA PRO A 379 -13.84 -4.51 -18.31
C PRO A 379 -13.24 -3.64 -17.20
N ARG A 380 -12.34 -4.23 -16.42
CA ARG A 380 -11.46 -3.45 -15.55
C ARG A 380 -10.36 -2.82 -16.38
N PHE A 381 -9.92 -1.63 -16.00
CA PHE A 381 -8.81 -0.97 -16.71
C PHE A 381 -7.54 -1.82 -16.76
N GLN A 382 -7.22 -2.53 -15.67
CA GLN A 382 -6.08 -3.46 -15.67
C GLN A 382 -6.21 -4.58 -16.70
N ASP A 383 -7.42 -5.09 -16.96
CA ASP A 383 -7.64 -6.17 -17.93
C ASP A 383 -7.47 -5.63 -19.35
N VAL A 384 -7.96 -4.40 -19.61
CA VAL A 384 -7.71 -3.68 -20.88
C VAL A 384 -6.22 -3.48 -21.10
N PHE A 385 -5.48 -3.06 -20.07
CA PHE A 385 -4.03 -2.94 -20.11
C PHE A 385 -3.37 -4.27 -20.48
N GLY A 386 -3.67 -5.36 -19.75
CA GLY A 386 -3.01 -6.65 -19.96
C GLY A 386 -3.27 -7.25 -21.36
N GLU A 387 -4.52 -7.20 -21.83
CA GLU A 387 -4.88 -7.68 -23.16
C GLU A 387 -4.28 -6.82 -24.28
N THR A 388 -4.30 -5.49 -24.12
CA THR A 388 -3.69 -4.57 -25.09
C THR A 388 -2.18 -4.74 -25.14
N LEU A 389 -1.52 -4.89 -23.98
CA LEU A 389 -0.09 -5.13 -23.91
C LEU A 389 0.33 -6.39 -24.66
N LEU A 390 -0.40 -7.50 -24.49
CA LEU A 390 -0.15 -8.73 -25.24
C LEU A 390 -0.31 -8.52 -26.74
N GLU A 391 -1.39 -7.86 -27.18
CA GLU A 391 -1.63 -7.59 -28.60
C GLU A 391 -0.51 -6.73 -29.21
N LEU A 392 -0.08 -5.67 -28.53
CA LEU A 392 1.03 -4.83 -28.96
C LEU A 392 2.35 -5.61 -29.03
N ALA A 393 2.62 -6.44 -28.01
CA ALA A 393 3.83 -7.25 -27.95
C ALA A 393 3.87 -8.36 -29.03
N GLN A 394 2.72 -8.86 -29.48
CA GLN A 394 2.64 -9.79 -30.62
C GLN A 394 2.96 -9.12 -31.94
N GLN A 395 2.63 -7.83 -32.09
CA GLN A 395 2.90 -7.04 -33.30
C GLN A 395 4.31 -6.44 -33.29
N ASN A 396 4.85 -6.12 -32.11
CA ASN A 396 6.17 -5.47 -31.97
C ASN A 396 7.08 -6.30 -31.05
N PRO A 397 8.13 -6.95 -31.61
CA PRO A 397 9.04 -7.79 -30.83
C PRO A 397 9.89 -7.04 -29.80
N HIS A 398 10.01 -5.71 -29.90
CA HIS A 398 10.78 -4.89 -28.97
C HIS A 398 10.03 -4.60 -27.67
N ILE A 399 8.71 -4.84 -27.60
CA ILE A 399 7.92 -4.60 -26.39
C ILE A 399 8.22 -5.68 -25.35
N VAL A 400 8.49 -5.22 -24.12
CA VAL A 400 8.67 -6.06 -22.92
C VAL A 400 7.81 -5.53 -21.78
N GLY A 401 7.34 -6.43 -20.91
CA GLY A 401 6.57 -6.09 -19.71
C GLY A 401 7.43 -6.18 -18.45
N VAL A 402 7.32 -5.20 -17.55
CA VAL A 402 8.02 -5.19 -16.25
C VAL A 402 7.02 -4.82 -15.14
N THR A 403 7.01 -5.59 -14.05
CA THR A 403 6.20 -5.26 -12.87
C THR A 403 6.90 -5.68 -11.59
N PRO A 404 6.81 -4.90 -10.49
CA PRO A 404 7.34 -5.28 -9.19
C PRO A 404 6.30 -6.04 -8.37
N ALA A 405 6.33 -7.38 -8.41
CA ALA A 405 5.52 -8.31 -7.62
C ALA A 405 4.00 -8.25 -7.83
N MET A 406 3.53 -7.71 -8.97
CA MET A 406 2.10 -7.47 -9.21
C MET A 406 1.58 -8.04 -10.55
N PRO A 407 2.07 -9.18 -11.07
CA PRO A 407 1.68 -9.66 -12.40
C PRO A 407 0.17 -9.91 -12.52
N THR A 408 -0.48 -10.52 -11.51
CA THR A 408 -1.94 -10.72 -11.52
C THR A 408 -2.69 -9.44 -11.18
N GLY A 409 -2.15 -8.61 -10.31
CA GLY A 409 -2.76 -7.35 -9.88
C GLY A 409 -2.92 -6.33 -11.00
N CYS A 410 -1.99 -6.27 -11.94
CA CYS A 410 -2.05 -5.39 -13.11
C CYS A 410 -2.37 -6.13 -14.43
N SER A 411 -2.80 -7.40 -14.36
CA SER A 411 -3.10 -8.26 -15.51
C SER A 411 -1.93 -8.50 -16.48
N MET A 412 -0.68 -8.23 -16.07
CA MET A 412 0.52 -8.54 -16.87
C MET A 412 0.77 -10.05 -16.98
N ASN A 413 0.17 -10.86 -16.10
CA ASN A 413 0.17 -12.31 -16.18
C ASN A 413 -0.36 -12.83 -17.54
N ILE A 414 -1.23 -12.07 -18.24
CA ILE A 414 -1.72 -12.39 -19.58
C ILE A 414 -0.54 -12.47 -20.56
N MET A 415 0.31 -11.45 -20.59
CA MET A 415 1.52 -11.45 -21.41
C MET A 415 2.57 -12.44 -20.88
N MET A 416 2.71 -12.57 -19.58
CA MET A 416 3.67 -13.49 -18.95
C MET A 416 3.42 -14.96 -19.33
N HIS A 417 2.16 -15.38 -19.44
CA HIS A 417 1.82 -16.73 -19.91
C HIS A 417 2.09 -16.92 -21.39
N ALA A 418 1.82 -15.92 -22.23
CA ALA A 418 1.98 -16.00 -23.67
C ALA A 418 3.42 -15.77 -24.13
N LEU A 419 4.16 -14.88 -23.48
CA LEU A 419 5.49 -14.41 -23.84
C LEU A 419 6.40 -14.34 -22.59
N PRO A 420 6.70 -15.47 -21.92
CA PRO A 420 7.38 -15.49 -20.63
C PRO A 420 8.81 -14.90 -20.69
N GLU A 421 9.50 -15.00 -21.83
CA GLU A 421 10.87 -14.46 -21.98
C GLU A 421 10.89 -12.92 -22.14
N ARG A 422 9.73 -12.30 -22.34
CA ARG A 422 9.59 -10.85 -22.52
C ARG A 422 8.79 -10.18 -21.40
N THR A 423 8.54 -10.90 -20.28
CA THR A 423 7.79 -10.37 -19.16
C THR A 423 8.54 -10.66 -17.86
N PHE A 424 8.80 -9.60 -17.09
CA PHE A 424 9.68 -9.65 -15.92
C PHE A 424 8.93 -9.22 -14.66
N ASP A 425 8.82 -10.14 -13.70
CA ASP A 425 8.51 -9.80 -12.32
C ASP A 425 9.85 -9.63 -11.57
N VAL A 426 10.09 -8.43 -11.05
CA VAL A 426 11.33 -8.08 -10.37
C VAL A 426 11.25 -8.15 -8.83
N GLY A 427 10.15 -8.68 -8.28
CA GLY A 427 9.88 -8.65 -6.85
C GLY A 427 9.44 -7.26 -6.37
N ILE A 428 9.31 -7.08 -5.05
CA ILE A 428 8.90 -5.78 -4.48
C ILE A 428 10.07 -4.81 -4.53
N ALA A 429 10.32 -4.22 -5.72
CA ALA A 429 11.50 -3.41 -6.00
C ALA A 429 11.21 -2.35 -7.09
N GLU A 430 10.39 -1.35 -6.76
CA GLU A 430 9.87 -0.36 -7.71
C GLU A 430 10.98 0.49 -8.35
N GLY A 431 11.95 0.97 -7.57
CA GLY A 431 13.11 1.69 -8.10
C GLY A 431 13.92 0.84 -9.07
N HIS A 432 14.17 -0.45 -8.73
CA HIS A 432 14.83 -1.39 -9.63
C HIS A 432 14.02 -1.61 -10.92
N ALA A 433 12.68 -1.73 -10.82
CA ALA A 433 11.83 -1.92 -12.00
C ALA A 433 12.01 -0.78 -13.02
N VAL A 434 12.04 0.47 -12.56
CA VAL A 434 12.23 1.65 -13.42
C VAL A 434 13.64 1.69 -14.00
N THR A 435 14.70 1.52 -13.18
CA THR A 435 16.08 1.51 -13.64
C THR A 435 16.37 0.35 -14.61
N PHE A 436 15.85 -0.85 -14.31
CA PHE A 436 15.96 -2.03 -15.18
C PHE A 436 15.27 -1.80 -16.54
N SER A 437 14.08 -1.20 -16.52
CA SER A 437 13.38 -0.78 -17.73
C SER A 437 14.18 0.25 -18.52
N GLY A 438 14.79 1.23 -17.82
CA GLY A 438 15.68 2.22 -18.43
C GLY A 438 16.87 1.57 -19.13
N GLY A 439 17.49 0.56 -18.52
CA GLY A 439 18.57 -0.21 -19.14
C GLY A 439 18.12 -0.91 -20.43
N MET A 440 16.95 -1.57 -20.41
CA MET A 440 16.40 -2.22 -21.60
C MET A 440 16.03 -1.21 -22.70
N ALA A 441 15.47 -0.06 -22.32
CA ALA A 441 15.13 1.01 -23.28
C ALA A 441 16.39 1.61 -23.92
N LYS A 442 17.49 1.70 -23.18
CA LYS A 442 18.79 2.16 -23.71
C LYS A 442 19.31 1.26 -24.81
N ASP A 443 19.04 -0.03 -24.73
CA ASP A 443 19.47 -1.05 -25.71
C ASP A 443 18.38 -1.37 -26.76
N GLY A 444 17.37 -0.49 -26.90
CA GLY A 444 16.41 -0.52 -28.01
C GLY A 444 15.14 -1.31 -27.79
N LEU A 445 14.88 -1.80 -26.57
CA LEU A 445 13.57 -2.36 -26.22
C LEU A 445 12.60 -1.25 -25.82
N ILE A 446 11.30 -1.58 -25.75
CA ILE A 446 10.23 -0.69 -25.36
C ILE A 446 9.54 -1.29 -24.11
N PRO A 447 10.07 -0.99 -22.90
CA PRO A 447 9.49 -1.51 -21.68
C PRO A 447 8.16 -0.83 -21.34
N PHE A 448 7.14 -1.64 -21.06
CA PHE A 448 5.93 -1.23 -20.35
C PHE A 448 6.12 -1.60 -18.87
N CYS A 449 6.51 -0.62 -18.06
CA CYS A 449 6.74 -0.78 -16.63
C CYS A 449 5.46 -0.41 -15.87
N ASN A 450 4.75 -1.42 -15.35
CA ASN A 450 3.50 -1.23 -14.64
C ASN A 450 3.69 -1.32 -13.12
N ILE A 451 3.39 -0.21 -12.45
CA ILE A 451 3.50 -0.05 -11.00
C ILE A 451 2.24 0.67 -10.50
N TYR A 452 1.71 0.31 -9.33
CA TYR A 452 0.61 1.07 -8.74
C TYR A 452 1.04 2.51 -8.46
N SER A 453 0.16 3.46 -8.71
CA SER A 453 0.45 4.89 -8.59
C SER A 453 1.05 5.26 -7.22
N SER A 454 0.47 4.76 -6.12
CA SER A 454 0.99 5.00 -4.78
C SER A 454 2.38 4.38 -4.53
N PHE A 455 2.72 3.28 -5.21
CA PHE A 455 4.02 2.62 -5.08
C PHE A 455 5.08 3.22 -6.02
N MET A 456 4.66 3.87 -7.12
CA MET A 456 5.58 4.60 -8.02
C MET A 456 6.34 5.72 -7.30
N GLN A 457 5.83 6.22 -6.18
CA GLN A 457 6.52 7.19 -5.33
C GLN A 457 7.93 6.73 -4.91
N ARG A 458 8.16 5.42 -4.76
CA ARG A 458 9.48 4.84 -4.42
C ARG A 458 10.48 4.91 -5.56
N ALA A 459 10.01 5.08 -6.78
CA ALA A 459 10.84 5.18 -7.97
C ALA A 459 10.99 6.62 -8.48
N TYR A 460 10.62 7.62 -7.68
CA TYR A 460 10.61 9.02 -8.12
C TYR A 460 11.99 9.49 -8.61
N ASP A 461 13.05 9.22 -7.86
CA ASP A 461 14.44 9.51 -8.28
C ASP A 461 14.80 8.75 -9.56
N ASN A 462 14.45 7.47 -9.65
CA ASN A 462 14.75 6.64 -10.82
C ASN A 462 14.03 7.13 -12.09
N ILE A 463 12.80 7.68 -11.96
CA ILE A 463 12.09 8.32 -13.08
C ILE A 463 12.87 9.54 -13.56
N ILE A 464 13.36 10.38 -12.65
CA ILE A 464 14.13 11.57 -13.01
C ILE A 464 15.46 11.20 -13.63
N HIS A 465 16.29 10.44 -12.90
CA HIS A 465 17.68 10.17 -13.23
C HIS A 465 17.84 9.11 -14.32
N ASP A 466 17.12 7.97 -14.18
CA ASP A 466 17.33 6.78 -15.01
C ASP A 466 16.44 6.71 -16.25
N ALA A 467 15.45 7.64 -16.36
CA ALA A 467 14.55 7.68 -17.51
C ALA A 467 14.50 9.05 -18.17
N ALA A 468 14.02 10.11 -17.45
CA ALA A 468 13.67 11.40 -18.03
C ALA A 468 14.88 12.21 -18.49
N ILE A 469 15.98 12.24 -17.73
CA ILE A 469 17.24 12.93 -18.13
C ILE A 469 17.76 12.37 -19.45
N MET A 470 17.71 11.05 -19.62
CA MET A 470 18.21 10.37 -20.81
C MET A 470 17.17 10.32 -21.96
N ARG A 471 15.95 10.79 -21.74
CA ARG A 471 14.84 10.72 -22.72
C ARG A 471 14.61 9.33 -23.27
N LEU A 472 14.66 8.31 -22.40
CA LEU A 472 14.52 6.91 -22.81
C LEU A 472 13.11 6.63 -23.32
N ASN A 473 13.01 5.83 -24.38
CA ASN A 473 11.73 5.41 -24.95
C ASN A 473 11.14 4.25 -24.14
N MET A 474 10.41 4.57 -23.08
CA MET A 474 9.76 3.62 -22.20
C MET A 474 8.40 4.11 -21.72
N VAL A 475 7.51 3.18 -21.37
CA VAL A 475 6.15 3.47 -20.93
C VAL A 475 6.00 3.13 -19.45
N LEU A 476 5.71 4.15 -18.65
CA LEU A 476 5.39 4.00 -17.24
C LEU A 476 3.86 3.93 -17.08
N CYS A 477 3.33 2.77 -16.73
CA CYS A 477 1.91 2.57 -16.52
C CYS A 477 1.60 2.63 -15.02
N LEU A 478 0.88 3.68 -14.60
CA LEU A 478 0.48 3.90 -13.23
C LEU A 478 -0.93 3.37 -13.02
N ASP A 479 -1.02 2.14 -12.57
CA ASP A 479 -2.28 1.51 -12.21
C ASP A 479 -2.76 2.00 -10.84
N ARG A 480 -4.05 1.99 -10.55
CA ARG A 480 -4.65 2.48 -9.29
C ARG A 480 -4.40 3.99 -9.07
N ALA A 481 -4.44 4.81 -10.11
CA ALA A 481 -4.40 6.25 -9.98
C ALA A 481 -5.69 6.79 -9.34
N GLY A 482 -5.58 7.87 -8.57
CA GLY A 482 -6.70 8.49 -7.87
C GLY A 482 -7.17 7.73 -6.63
N LEU A 483 -8.45 7.86 -6.30
CA LEU A 483 -9.06 7.18 -5.16
C LEU A 483 -9.28 5.69 -5.46
N VAL A 484 -8.74 4.80 -4.60
CA VAL A 484 -8.77 3.35 -4.83
C VAL A 484 -9.72 2.58 -3.92
N GLY A 485 -10.25 3.22 -2.87
CA GLY A 485 -11.30 2.63 -2.04
C GLY A 485 -10.81 2.11 -0.69
N GLU A 486 -11.09 0.85 -0.42
CA GLU A 486 -11.07 0.25 0.92
C GLU A 486 -9.68 0.12 1.55
N ASP A 487 -8.60 0.24 0.78
CA ASP A 487 -7.22 0.19 1.29
C ASP A 487 -6.71 1.56 1.80
N GLY A 488 -7.47 2.62 1.56
CA GLY A 488 -7.33 3.93 2.19
C GLY A 488 -6.07 4.71 1.80
N PRO A 489 -5.63 5.63 2.68
CA PRO A 489 -4.64 6.68 2.35
C PRO A 489 -3.28 6.15 1.90
N THR A 490 -2.90 4.93 2.28
CA THR A 490 -1.63 4.32 1.87
C THR A 490 -1.64 3.79 0.44
N HIS A 491 -2.85 3.63 -0.15
CA HIS A 491 -3.02 3.04 -1.47
C HIS A 491 -3.63 4.02 -2.49
N HIS A 492 -4.19 5.16 -2.07
CA HIS A 492 -4.68 6.17 -3.02
C HIS A 492 -3.55 6.69 -3.90
N GLY A 493 -3.73 6.62 -5.21
CA GLY A 493 -2.82 7.20 -6.21
C GLY A 493 -3.07 8.70 -6.39
N ALA A 494 -3.09 9.44 -5.29
CA ALA A 494 -3.51 10.83 -5.26
C ALA A 494 -2.45 11.83 -5.72
N PHE A 495 -1.17 11.48 -5.63
CA PHE A 495 -0.06 12.43 -5.78
C PHE A 495 0.66 12.36 -7.12
N ASP A 496 0.37 11.39 -7.96
CA ASP A 496 1.12 11.10 -9.19
C ASP A 496 1.16 12.27 -10.18
N LEU A 497 0.02 12.94 -10.41
CA LEU A 497 -0.02 14.12 -11.27
C LEU A 497 0.90 15.22 -10.74
N ALA A 498 0.85 15.48 -9.44
CA ALA A 498 1.60 16.56 -8.80
C ALA A 498 3.11 16.29 -8.80
N PHE A 499 3.58 15.08 -8.47
CA PHE A 499 5.01 14.83 -8.41
C PHE A 499 5.66 14.55 -9.77
N LEU A 500 4.90 14.08 -10.77
CA LEU A 500 5.43 13.84 -12.11
C LEU A 500 5.45 15.09 -12.98
N ARG A 501 4.48 15.99 -12.84
CA ARG A 501 4.36 17.18 -13.71
C ARG A 501 5.62 18.05 -13.78
N PRO A 502 6.36 18.32 -12.68
CA PRO A 502 7.54 19.16 -12.73
C PRO A 502 8.75 18.53 -13.45
N ILE A 503 8.75 17.20 -13.65
CA ILE A 503 9.89 16.50 -14.28
C ILE A 503 9.95 16.84 -15.77
N PRO A 504 11.07 17.40 -16.30
CA PRO A 504 11.24 17.62 -17.73
C PRO A 504 11.22 16.31 -18.53
N ASN A 505 10.94 16.41 -19.84
CA ASN A 505 10.99 15.29 -20.79
C ASN A 505 10.02 14.13 -20.50
N LEU A 506 9.00 14.33 -19.68
CA LEU A 506 7.91 13.38 -19.53
C LEU A 506 6.70 13.79 -20.37
N THR A 507 6.06 12.80 -20.99
CA THR A 507 4.67 12.90 -21.47
C THR A 507 3.77 12.25 -20.42
N ILE A 508 2.71 12.94 -19.96
CA ILE A 508 1.80 12.45 -18.92
C ILE A 508 0.37 12.48 -19.46
N ALA A 509 -0.24 11.31 -19.57
CA ALA A 509 -1.59 11.12 -20.11
C ALA A 509 -2.49 10.36 -19.12
N SER A 510 -3.79 10.67 -19.15
CA SER A 510 -4.83 9.92 -18.45
C SER A 510 -5.97 9.62 -19.40
N PRO A 511 -6.27 8.33 -19.74
CA PRO A 511 -7.33 7.97 -20.64
C PRO A 511 -8.69 8.33 -20.05
N TYR A 512 -9.61 8.81 -20.88
CA TYR A 512 -10.98 9.08 -20.47
C TYR A 512 -11.76 7.78 -20.20
N ASP A 513 -11.52 6.77 -21.02
CA ASP A 513 -12.17 5.46 -20.99
C ASP A 513 -11.22 4.33 -21.43
N GLU A 514 -11.74 3.12 -21.52
CA GLU A 514 -11.00 1.91 -21.91
C GLU A 514 -10.49 1.98 -23.35
N THR A 515 -11.27 2.56 -24.25
CA THR A 515 -10.88 2.76 -25.65
C THR A 515 -9.68 3.70 -25.76
N GLU A 516 -9.71 4.76 -24.97
CA GLU A 516 -8.63 5.74 -24.91
C GLU A 516 -7.36 5.15 -24.29
N LEU A 517 -7.48 4.29 -23.24
CA LEU A 517 -6.33 3.58 -22.69
C LEU A 517 -5.60 2.76 -23.77
N ARG A 518 -6.36 2.02 -24.56
CA ARG A 518 -5.83 1.21 -25.66
C ARG A 518 -5.08 2.08 -26.70
N ARG A 519 -5.64 3.23 -27.07
CA ARG A 519 -5.03 4.16 -28.02
C ARG A 519 -3.78 4.83 -27.46
N LEU A 520 -3.79 5.23 -26.20
CA LEU A 520 -2.62 5.80 -25.54
C LEU A 520 -1.48 4.80 -25.42
N MET A 521 -1.75 3.53 -25.12
CA MET A 521 -0.75 2.47 -25.11
C MET A 521 -0.13 2.26 -26.50
N PHE A 522 -0.94 2.27 -27.55
CA PHE A 522 -0.45 2.19 -28.93
C PHE A 522 0.38 3.42 -29.32
N THR A 523 -0.01 4.61 -28.86
CA THR A 523 0.74 5.85 -29.11
C THR A 523 2.10 5.81 -28.40
N ALA A 524 2.13 5.40 -27.14
CA ALA A 524 3.31 5.43 -26.30
C ALA A 524 4.46 4.52 -26.78
N GLN A 525 4.16 3.48 -27.57
CA GLN A 525 5.18 2.58 -28.15
C GLN A 525 5.86 3.12 -29.42
N GLN A 526 5.37 4.23 -29.97
CA GLN A 526 5.95 4.78 -31.20
C GLN A 526 7.39 5.27 -30.97
N ALA A 527 8.14 5.35 -32.05
CA ALA A 527 9.52 5.84 -31.98
C ALA A 527 9.58 7.29 -31.45
N ASP A 528 10.64 7.60 -30.73
CA ASP A 528 10.99 8.95 -30.24
C ASP A 528 9.95 9.57 -29.27
N MET A 529 9.07 8.78 -28.67
CA MET A 529 8.11 9.28 -27.66
C MET A 529 8.78 9.68 -26.34
N GLY A 530 10.01 9.23 -26.08
CA GLY A 530 10.66 9.43 -24.79
C GLY A 530 9.95 8.66 -23.68
N THR A 531 10.06 9.16 -22.45
CA THR A 531 9.39 8.53 -21.30
C THR A 531 7.93 8.96 -21.24
N PHE A 532 7.03 8.00 -21.49
CA PHE A 532 5.59 8.22 -21.58
C PHE A 532 4.88 7.63 -20.37
N VAL A 533 4.12 8.44 -19.64
CA VAL A 533 3.35 8.05 -18.46
C VAL A 533 1.87 7.93 -18.83
N ILE A 534 1.27 6.77 -18.55
CA ILE A 534 -0.16 6.53 -18.66
C ILE A 534 -0.70 6.17 -17.29
N ARG A 535 -1.60 7.00 -16.72
CA ARG A 535 -2.24 6.74 -15.43
C ARG A 535 -3.70 6.36 -15.60
N TYR A 536 -4.17 5.33 -14.91
CA TYR A 536 -5.55 4.85 -14.98
C TYR A 536 -6.02 4.29 -13.63
N PRO A 537 -7.36 4.32 -13.34
CA PRO A 537 -7.88 3.98 -12.02
C PRO A 537 -8.01 2.47 -11.79
N ARG A 538 -8.24 2.10 -10.55
CA ARG A 538 -8.76 0.79 -10.16
C ARG A 538 -10.22 0.64 -10.58
N GLY A 539 -10.62 -0.54 -11.02
CA GLY A 539 -12.02 -0.90 -11.24
C GLY A 539 -12.44 -0.91 -12.69
N ARG A 540 -13.75 -0.95 -12.91
CA ARG A 540 -14.35 -1.01 -14.23
C ARG A 540 -14.52 0.39 -14.79
N GLY A 541 -14.41 0.50 -16.12
CA GLY A 541 -14.73 1.73 -16.82
C GLY A 541 -16.20 1.80 -17.23
N THR A 542 -16.46 2.36 -18.43
CA THR A 542 -17.81 2.66 -18.91
C THR A 542 -18.11 2.05 -20.28
N VAL A 543 -17.10 1.57 -21.01
CA VAL A 543 -17.23 1.10 -22.40
C VAL A 543 -17.15 -0.43 -22.46
N VAL A 544 -18.22 -1.08 -22.88
CA VAL A 544 -18.28 -2.54 -23.03
C VAL A 544 -17.49 -2.99 -24.26
N ASP A 545 -17.71 -2.32 -25.41
CA ASP A 545 -17.03 -2.62 -26.68
C ASP A 545 -15.79 -1.73 -26.85
N TRP A 546 -14.77 -1.97 -26.05
CA TRP A 546 -13.55 -1.18 -25.96
C TRP A 546 -12.47 -1.55 -27.00
N ARG A 547 -12.61 -2.71 -27.68
CA ARG A 547 -11.62 -3.21 -28.64
C ARG A 547 -11.74 -2.48 -29.97
N CYS A 548 -11.36 -1.21 -29.96
CA CYS A 548 -11.28 -0.43 -31.20
C CYS A 548 -10.00 -0.75 -31.99
N GLN A 549 -9.92 -0.26 -33.23
CA GLN A 549 -8.68 -0.26 -34.00
C GLN A 549 -7.57 0.48 -33.25
N LEU A 550 -6.34 -0.02 -33.33
CA LEU A 550 -5.17 0.61 -32.79
C LEU A 550 -4.80 1.84 -33.63
N GLU A 551 -5.00 3.01 -33.07
CA GLU A 551 -4.75 4.31 -33.70
C GLU A 551 -3.95 5.21 -32.76
N SER A 552 -3.00 5.97 -33.31
CA SER A 552 -2.25 6.96 -32.53
C SER A 552 -3.10 8.16 -32.18
N VAL A 553 -2.92 8.64 -30.97
CA VAL A 553 -3.49 9.90 -30.47
C VAL A 553 -2.44 10.99 -30.61
N PRO A 554 -2.76 12.16 -31.17
CA PRO A 554 -1.82 13.28 -31.21
C PRO A 554 -1.39 13.67 -29.79
N VAL A 555 -0.08 13.59 -29.51
CA VAL A 555 0.46 13.90 -28.20
C VAL A 555 0.25 15.37 -27.86
N GLY A 556 -0.21 15.66 -26.64
CA GLY A 556 -0.50 17.01 -26.16
C GLY A 556 -1.80 17.58 -26.73
N LYS A 557 -2.67 16.76 -27.32
CA LYS A 557 -3.98 17.21 -27.83
C LYS A 557 -5.14 16.61 -27.05
N GLY A 558 -5.92 17.51 -26.46
CA GLY A 558 -7.21 17.20 -25.86
C GLY A 558 -8.32 17.11 -26.89
N ARG A 559 -9.56 17.05 -26.42
CA ARG A 559 -10.75 17.06 -27.29
C ARG A 559 -11.91 17.79 -26.60
N LYS A 560 -12.72 18.45 -27.40
CA LYS A 560 -13.98 19.01 -26.96
C LYS A 560 -15.04 17.92 -27.02
N LEU A 561 -15.62 17.58 -25.87
CA LEU A 561 -16.69 16.59 -25.75
C LEU A 561 -18.08 17.22 -25.92
N ARG A 562 -18.25 18.45 -25.45
CA ARG A 562 -19.49 19.21 -25.53
C ARG A 562 -19.17 20.69 -25.73
N ASP A 563 -19.91 21.39 -26.57
CA ASP A 563 -19.80 22.83 -26.71
C ASP A 563 -20.69 23.55 -25.69
N GLY A 564 -20.39 24.81 -25.40
CA GLY A 564 -21.10 25.69 -24.47
C GLY A 564 -20.61 27.10 -24.60
N ASP A 565 -21.30 28.06 -23.94
CA ASP A 565 -21.03 29.48 -24.12
C ASP A 565 -20.77 30.27 -22.82
N LYS A 566 -20.97 29.69 -21.63
CA LYS A 566 -20.76 30.43 -20.34
C LYS A 566 -19.66 29.83 -19.48
N ILE A 567 -19.62 28.52 -19.30
CA ILE A 567 -18.66 27.84 -18.42
C ILE A 567 -17.94 26.74 -19.21
N ALA A 568 -16.62 26.64 -19.02
CA ALA A 568 -15.83 25.51 -19.48
C ALA A 568 -15.48 24.58 -18.34
N VAL A 569 -15.77 23.28 -18.48
CA VAL A 569 -15.30 22.23 -17.56
C VAL A 569 -14.18 21.43 -18.23
N LEU A 570 -13.01 21.44 -17.62
CA LEU A 570 -11.81 20.74 -18.09
C LEU A 570 -11.58 19.52 -17.22
N SER A 571 -11.70 18.32 -17.76
CA SER A 571 -11.49 17.07 -17.02
C SER A 571 -10.24 16.33 -17.48
N LEU A 572 -9.60 15.58 -16.59
CA LEU A 572 -8.44 14.74 -16.89
C LEU A 572 -8.70 13.29 -16.48
N GLY A 573 -8.84 12.42 -17.46
CA GLY A 573 -9.05 11.00 -17.26
C GLY A 573 -10.49 10.61 -16.92
N PRO A 574 -10.73 9.40 -16.36
CA PRO A 574 -12.05 8.82 -16.20
C PRO A 574 -13.03 9.59 -15.29
N ILE A 575 -12.52 10.50 -14.44
CA ILE A 575 -13.37 11.41 -13.66
C ILE A 575 -14.24 12.31 -14.56
N GLY A 576 -13.85 12.50 -15.81
CA GLY A 576 -14.64 13.19 -16.82
C GLY A 576 -16.02 12.56 -17.07
N THR A 577 -16.21 11.28 -16.73
CA THR A 577 -17.53 10.64 -16.79
C THR A 577 -18.48 11.16 -15.71
N GLU A 578 -17.97 11.54 -14.53
CA GLU A 578 -18.75 12.21 -13.50
C GLU A 578 -19.13 13.64 -13.93
N VAL A 579 -18.25 14.33 -14.67
CA VAL A 579 -18.56 15.63 -15.29
C VAL A 579 -19.69 15.48 -16.32
N ALA A 580 -19.62 14.48 -17.20
CA ALA A 580 -20.69 14.22 -18.16
C ALA A 580 -22.03 13.97 -17.48
N LYS A 581 -22.10 13.13 -16.44
CA LYS A 581 -23.31 12.90 -15.62
C LYS A 581 -23.80 14.18 -14.95
N ALA A 582 -22.90 15.02 -14.44
CA ALA A 582 -23.24 16.29 -13.82
C ALA A 582 -23.93 17.24 -14.81
N ILE A 583 -23.41 17.34 -16.04
CA ILE A 583 -23.97 18.18 -17.09
C ILE A 583 -25.30 17.60 -17.58
N ASP A 584 -25.40 16.28 -17.80
CA ASP A 584 -26.65 15.63 -18.23
C ASP A 584 -27.75 15.75 -17.18
N GLY A 585 -27.41 15.91 -15.90
CA GLY A 585 -28.35 16.18 -14.82
C GLY A 585 -28.88 17.62 -14.73
N LEU A 586 -28.32 18.56 -15.51
CA LEU A 586 -28.84 19.95 -15.61
C LEU A 586 -30.14 19.98 -16.42
N SER A 587 -30.92 21.06 -16.24
CA SER A 587 -32.11 21.29 -17.11
C SER A 587 -31.69 21.48 -18.57
N GLU A 588 -32.61 21.15 -19.49
CA GLU A 588 -32.38 21.30 -20.93
C GLU A 588 -31.99 22.76 -21.35
N GLU A 589 -32.44 23.73 -20.60
CA GLU A 589 -32.09 25.14 -20.79
C GLU A 589 -30.65 25.47 -20.37
N MET A 590 -30.10 24.77 -19.36
CA MET A 590 -28.77 25.05 -18.80
C MET A 590 -27.67 24.26 -19.51
N GLN A 591 -27.97 23.05 -19.99
CA GLN A 591 -26.97 22.20 -20.65
C GLN A 591 -26.19 22.87 -21.78
N PRO A 592 -26.80 23.69 -22.68
CA PRO A 592 -26.06 24.35 -23.77
C PRO A 592 -25.05 25.41 -23.30
N HIS A 593 -25.13 25.81 -22.03
CA HIS A 593 -24.22 26.83 -21.47
C HIS A 593 -22.91 26.25 -20.92
N VAL A 594 -22.76 24.91 -20.88
CA VAL A 594 -21.61 24.23 -20.26
C VAL A 594 -20.82 23.49 -21.33
N ALA A 595 -19.61 23.97 -21.62
CA ALA A 595 -18.65 23.26 -22.44
C ALA A 595 -17.91 22.20 -21.61
N HIS A 596 -17.58 21.06 -22.23
CA HIS A 596 -16.78 20.00 -21.60
C HIS A 596 -15.62 19.62 -22.49
N TYR A 597 -14.40 19.67 -21.94
CA TYR A 597 -13.16 19.29 -22.59
C TYR A 597 -12.48 18.15 -21.82
N ASP A 598 -12.11 17.10 -22.53
CA ASP A 598 -11.19 16.07 -22.07
C ASP A 598 -9.75 16.51 -22.41
N ILE A 599 -8.99 16.89 -21.40
CA ILE A 599 -7.63 17.39 -21.57
C ILE A 599 -6.66 16.28 -21.97
N ARG A 600 -6.94 15.04 -21.63
CA ARG A 600 -6.20 13.85 -22.03
C ARG A 600 -4.73 13.85 -21.60
N PHE A 601 -4.01 14.96 -21.79
CA PHE A 601 -2.60 15.13 -21.42
C PHE A 601 -2.43 16.23 -20.38
N LEU A 602 -1.86 15.88 -19.22
CA LEU A 602 -1.39 16.89 -18.28
C LEU A 602 -0.11 17.57 -18.80
N LYS A 603 0.71 16.79 -19.55
CA LYS A 603 1.97 17.25 -20.10
C LYS A 603 2.31 16.50 -21.40
N PRO A 604 2.54 17.21 -22.52
CA PRO A 604 2.33 18.65 -22.66
C PRO A 604 0.83 19.01 -22.60
N LEU A 605 0.53 20.20 -22.08
CA LEU A 605 -0.83 20.76 -22.05
C LEU A 605 -1.24 21.21 -23.45
N ASP A 606 -2.51 21.05 -23.83
CA ASP A 606 -3.02 21.52 -25.13
C ASP A 606 -3.23 23.04 -25.11
N HIS A 607 -2.28 23.78 -25.67
CA HIS A 607 -2.33 25.24 -25.72
C HIS A 607 -3.52 25.73 -26.55
N ASP A 608 -3.92 25.04 -27.64
CA ASP A 608 -5.04 25.49 -28.48
C ASP A 608 -6.36 25.45 -27.69
N ILE A 609 -6.59 24.40 -26.91
CA ILE A 609 -7.74 24.33 -26.00
C ILE A 609 -7.64 25.38 -24.91
N MET A 610 -6.46 25.59 -24.32
CA MET A 610 -6.28 26.59 -23.27
C MET A 610 -6.57 27.99 -23.77
N GLU A 611 -6.10 28.37 -24.98
CA GLU A 611 -6.37 29.64 -25.62
C GLU A 611 -7.86 29.80 -25.99
N GLU A 612 -8.49 28.75 -26.57
CA GLU A 612 -9.93 28.77 -26.86
C GLU A 612 -10.73 29.02 -25.57
N VAL A 613 -10.40 28.30 -24.51
CA VAL A 613 -11.08 28.44 -23.20
C VAL A 613 -10.86 29.83 -22.62
N ALA A 614 -9.65 30.35 -22.66
CA ALA A 614 -9.32 31.65 -22.10
C ALA A 614 -10.02 32.82 -22.84
N GLN A 615 -10.25 32.68 -24.14
CA GLN A 615 -10.92 33.72 -24.96
C GLN A 615 -12.44 33.65 -24.87
N ARG A 616 -13.03 32.48 -24.57
CA ARG A 616 -14.49 32.27 -24.62
C ARG A 616 -15.17 32.35 -23.27
N PHE A 617 -14.46 32.02 -22.17
CA PHE A 617 -15.08 31.79 -20.88
C PHE A 617 -14.47 32.67 -19.78
N GLN A 618 -15.31 33.12 -18.86
CA GLN A 618 -14.86 33.87 -17.65
C GLN A 618 -14.72 32.89 -16.45
N HIS A 619 -15.44 31.78 -16.45
CA HIS A 619 -15.40 30.74 -15.42
C HIS A 619 -14.95 29.42 -16.02
N VAL A 620 -13.93 28.84 -15.41
CA VAL A 620 -13.39 27.55 -15.78
C VAL A 620 -13.40 26.64 -14.55
N ILE A 621 -13.90 25.43 -14.71
CA ILE A 621 -13.88 24.39 -13.67
C ILE A 621 -12.92 23.30 -14.11
N THR A 622 -11.91 22.99 -13.30
CA THR A 622 -11.02 21.85 -13.55
C THR A 622 -11.39 20.69 -12.65
N VAL A 623 -11.43 19.47 -13.20
CA VAL A 623 -11.80 18.24 -12.47
C VAL A 623 -10.72 17.17 -12.69
N GLU A 624 -10.10 16.74 -11.60
CA GLU A 624 -9.03 15.72 -11.63
C GLU A 624 -9.14 14.72 -10.46
N ASP A 625 -8.86 13.45 -10.71
CA ASP A 625 -8.72 12.43 -9.66
C ASP A 625 -7.27 12.39 -9.15
N GLY A 626 -6.86 13.49 -8.54
CA GLY A 626 -5.56 13.78 -7.98
C GLY A 626 -5.67 14.93 -6.98
N VAL A 627 -4.60 15.19 -6.21
CA VAL A 627 -4.59 16.35 -5.30
C VAL A 627 -4.69 17.65 -6.09
N ILE A 628 -5.49 18.60 -5.58
CA ILE A 628 -5.72 19.90 -6.23
C ILE A 628 -4.45 20.75 -6.35
N SER A 629 -3.41 20.43 -5.60
CA SER A 629 -2.13 21.15 -5.60
C SER A 629 -1.13 20.47 -6.52
N GLY A 630 -0.72 21.13 -7.60
CA GLY A 630 0.30 20.64 -8.52
C GLY A 630 -0.20 19.83 -9.72
N GLY A 631 -1.51 19.47 -9.78
CA GLY A 631 -2.11 18.72 -10.88
C GLY A 631 -2.66 19.60 -12.01
N LEU A 632 -3.78 19.17 -12.62
CA LEU A 632 -4.43 19.86 -13.76
C LEU A 632 -4.83 21.28 -13.42
N GLY A 633 -5.53 21.47 -12.28
CA GLY A 633 -6.00 22.81 -11.89
C GLY A 633 -4.86 23.80 -11.70
N SER A 634 -3.72 23.34 -11.18
CA SER A 634 -2.50 24.19 -11.07
C SER A 634 -1.90 24.48 -12.45
N ALA A 635 -1.85 23.51 -13.36
CA ALA A 635 -1.34 23.72 -14.73
C ALA A 635 -2.16 24.75 -15.50
N VAL A 636 -3.49 24.68 -15.36
CA VAL A 636 -4.41 25.67 -15.99
C VAL A 636 -4.19 27.06 -15.40
N LEU A 637 -4.10 27.20 -14.07
CA LEU A 637 -3.83 28.47 -13.41
C LEU A 637 -2.50 29.10 -13.85
N GLU A 638 -1.43 28.32 -13.92
CA GLU A 638 -0.11 28.74 -14.39
C GLU A 638 -0.21 29.22 -15.85
N PHE A 639 -0.84 28.45 -16.73
CA PHE A 639 -1.03 28.83 -18.13
C PHE A 639 -1.78 30.20 -18.26
N MET A 640 -2.88 30.34 -17.52
CA MET A 640 -3.66 31.60 -17.56
C MET A 640 -2.84 32.80 -17.06
N ALA A 641 -2.10 32.63 -15.96
CA ALA A 641 -1.26 33.68 -15.40
C ALA A 641 -0.09 34.06 -16.32
N ASP A 642 0.63 33.08 -16.86
CA ASP A 642 1.79 33.29 -17.73
C ASP A 642 1.42 34.00 -19.04
N ASN A 643 0.19 33.78 -19.53
CA ASN A 643 -0.31 34.40 -20.76
C ASN A 643 -1.20 35.65 -20.51
N GLY A 644 -1.33 36.10 -19.27
CA GLY A 644 -2.05 37.32 -18.92
C GLY A 644 -3.57 37.26 -19.04
N TYR A 645 -4.15 36.04 -19.02
CA TYR A 645 -5.60 35.86 -19.05
C TYR A 645 -6.22 36.05 -17.64
N ALA A 646 -7.23 36.94 -17.59
CA ALA A 646 -7.97 37.27 -16.36
C ALA A 646 -9.31 36.50 -16.33
N LEU A 647 -9.32 35.27 -15.82
CA LEU A 647 -10.52 34.47 -15.63
C LEU A 647 -10.47 33.74 -14.27
N THR A 648 -11.63 33.26 -13.84
CA THR A 648 -11.72 32.53 -12.57
C THR A 648 -11.62 31.02 -12.83
N VAL A 649 -10.68 30.36 -12.14
CA VAL A 649 -10.51 28.88 -12.20
C VAL A 649 -10.97 28.26 -10.88
N HIS A 650 -12.00 27.43 -10.95
CA HIS A 650 -12.50 26.62 -9.84
C HIS A 650 -11.92 25.22 -9.95
N ARG A 651 -11.26 24.75 -8.90
CA ARG A 651 -10.56 23.46 -8.93
C ARG A 651 -11.31 22.42 -8.12
N ILE A 652 -11.65 21.28 -8.74
CA ILE A 652 -12.23 20.10 -8.11
C ILE A 652 -11.20 18.97 -8.18
N GLY A 653 -10.86 18.41 -7.03
CA GLY A 653 -9.89 17.31 -6.87
C GLY A 653 -9.75 16.95 -5.41
N ILE A 654 -8.82 16.06 -5.10
CA ILE A 654 -8.57 15.60 -3.73
C ILE A 654 -8.02 16.79 -2.92
N PRO A 655 -8.67 17.14 -1.78
CA PRO A 655 -8.23 18.28 -0.95
C PRO A 655 -6.88 18.00 -0.27
N ASP A 656 -6.28 19.03 0.35
CA ASP A 656 -5.04 18.90 1.14
C ASP A 656 -5.28 18.18 2.47
N SER A 657 -5.61 16.89 2.35
CA SER A 657 -5.83 15.97 3.48
C SER A 657 -5.66 14.53 3.02
N PHE A 658 -5.21 13.66 3.91
CA PHE A 658 -5.24 12.21 3.66
C PHE A 658 -6.69 11.71 3.72
N ILE A 659 -7.14 11.14 2.60
CA ILE A 659 -8.51 10.61 2.49
C ILE A 659 -8.56 9.21 3.08
N GLU A 660 -9.51 8.99 3.96
CA GLU A 660 -9.73 7.70 4.64
C GLU A 660 -10.15 6.58 3.67
N HIS A 661 -10.36 5.38 4.20
CA HIS A 661 -10.85 4.23 3.46
C HIS A 661 -12.38 4.24 3.33
N GLY A 662 -12.90 3.59 2.30
CA GLY A 662 -14.33 3.47 2.00
C GLY A 662 -14.53 3.03 0.55
N THR A 663 -15.75 3.01 0.05
CA THR A 663 -15.98 2.80 -1.39
C THR A 663 -15.57 4.05 -2.18
N VAL A 664 -15.12 3.88 -3.41
CA VAL A 664 -14.72 5.02 -4.28
C VAL A 664 -15.84 6.05 -4.40
N ALA A 665 -17.10 5.61 -4.46
CA ALA A 665 -18.26 6.51 -4.51
C ALA A 665 -18.37 7.39 -3.26
N GLN A 666 -18.26 6.79 -2.06
CA GLN A 666 -18.27 7.53 -0.79
C GLN A 666 -17.10 8.52 -0.72
N LEU A 667 -15.91 8.11 -1.17
CA LEU A 667 -14.73 8.96 -1.12
C LEU A 667 -14.83 10.13 -2.10
N ARG A 668 -15.41 9.93 -3.29
CA ARG A 668 -15.71 11.02 -4.24
C ARG A 668 -16.71 12.02 -3.64
N GLU A 669 -17.75 11.55 -2.96
CA GLU A 669 -18.71 12.41 -2.26
C GLU A 669 -18.01 13.25 -1.18
N ILE A 670 -17.16 12.64 -0.34
CA ILE A 670 -16.36 13.33 0.68
C ILE A 670 -15.45 14.40 0.06
N CYS A 671 -14.81 14.09 -1.07
CA CYS A 671 -13.96 15.02 -1.80
C CYS A 671 -14.74 16.00 -2.68
N LYS A 672 -16.07 15.91 -2.72
CA LYS A 672 -16.95 16.72 -3.60
C LYS A 672 -16.61 16.58 -5.09
N MET A 673 -16.23 15.37 -5.48
CA MET A 673 -15.82 15.00 -6.85
C MET A 673 -16.86 14.14 -7.58
N ASP A 674 -17.98 13.84 -6.94
CA ASP A 674 -19.11 13.12 -7.51
C ASP A 674 -19.96 14.03 -8.40
N ALA A 675 -20.79 13.47 -9.28
CA ALA A 675 -21.61 14.20 -10.23
C ALA A 675 -22.51 15.25 -9.60
N ALA A 676 -23.10 14.99 -8.43
CA ALA A 676 -24.01 15.93 -7.74
C ALA A 676 -23.25 17.17 -7.23
N ASN A 677 -22.06 17.00 -6.68
CA ASN A 677 -21.23 18.13 -6.21
C ASN A 677 -20.64 18.93 -7.38
N ILE A 678 -20.21 18.25 -8.46
CA ILE A 678 -19.76 18.91 -9.70
C ILE A 678 -20.91 19.73 -10.29
N GLN A 679 -22.12 19.16 -10.39
CA GLN A 679 -23.30 19.88 -10.86
C GLN A 679 -23.61 21.13 -10.04
N ARG A 680 -23.52 21.04 -8.71
CA ARG A 680 -23.69 22.18 -7.82
C ARG A 680 -22.68 23.28 -8.13
N THR A 681 -21.41 22.92 -8.26
CA THR A 681 -20.36 23.90 -8.61
C THR A 681 -20.63 24.54 -9.97
N ILE A 682 -21.10 23.80 -10.96
CA ILE A 682 -21.49 24.35 -12.26
C ILE A 682 -22.62 25.39 -12.06
N LEU A 683 -23.68 25.06 -11.30
CA LEU A 683 -24.82 25.94 -11.06
C LEU A 683 -24.47 27.20 -10.28
N GLU A 684 -23.49 27.15 -9.38
CA GLU A 684 -23.00 28.30 -8.61
C GLU A 684 -22.29 29.34 -9.50
N HIS A 685 -21.90 28.97 -10.72
CA HIS A 685 -21.11 29.83 -11.61
C HIS A 685 -21.73 30.06 -13.01
N LEU A 686 -22.92 29.47 -13.28
CA LEU A 686 -23.76 29.75 -14.44
C LEU A 686 -24.50 31.07 -14.28
#